data_e2b0d3f736b5fe94db1f7442acac85cb
#
_entry.id   e2b0d3f736b5fe94db1f7442acac85cb
#
_cell.length_a   1.000
_cell.length_b   1.000
_cell.length_c   1.000
_cell.angle_alpha   90.00
_cell.angle_beta   90.00
_cell.angle_gamma   90.00
#
_symmetry.space_group_name_H-M   'P 1'
#
loop_
_entity.id
_entity.type
_entity.pdbx_description
1 polymer ?
#
loop_
_entity_poly.entity_id
_entity_poly.type
_entity_poly.pdbx_seq_one_letter_code
_entity_poly.pdbx_strand_id
1 'polypeptide(L)'
;MIDILQELNEEQRRAVLCEDGPVLVLAGAGSGKTRVLTYRIAYLIGERNIPPGRILAMTFTNKAADEMKERLKQMLGERIKSMWVGTFHSICARILREHAERLGYTRDYSIYDEEDRERIIKRIIEQEELRISPGQAVKVISRLKQGLISPDECSGDDLACLYSKYNEKLKENNAMDFDDLLMNTIRLFENHPAVREIYARRFLHVLVDEYQDTNRAQYVILKHITSIHRNLFVVGDDDQSIYSFRGAEIRNILDFEKDFPDVKIYKLERNYRSTGNILKVASNLVAHNRGRKEKVLWTDASDGEPVMVIEKETEYDESLEVARIVERELERTPPGEIAVLYRANYLSRSIEEALRRKNIPYRVVGGIRFYERKEIKDVLSYLRIMVNPRDDESMLRIINTPPRGIGKATLRNLLDIAEERKISLFDALEFTDIPALSSFRSLLHELMDEKEDVRDAVRAVLNKTGYLSYLEESGKEEDLNRIENLEELVSSIDEWVRRTGETSVSSYLSTISLYTEIDRWDKSEMVNLMTLHNTKGLEFEVVIITGVEDGILPHRRSLEEGNEEEERRLFYVGITRAKKRLYILYSRARGTSWGPSRFLGEIGREGVKFVGSPERGRRVFHPYYGEGIVIGVEDGGRKITVDFGTFTKKFIVDLAPLKFLDNGDY
;
A
#
# COMPACT_ATOMS: atom_id res chain seq x y z
N MET A 1 31.02 -18.45 -1.97
CA MET A 1 30.07 -17.81 -1.01
C MET A 1 30.71 -16.78 -0.08
N ILE A 2 32.00 -16.88 0.25
CA ILE A 2 32.74 -15.78 0.94
C ILE A 2 32.64 -14.44 0.15
N ASP A 3 32.47 -14.52 -1.16
CA ASP A 3 32.31 -13.36 -2.06
C ASP A 3 31.06 -12.50 -1.76
N ILE A 4 29.96 -13.13 -1.36
CA ILE A 4 28.70 -12.43 -1.10
C ILE A 4 28.82 -11.44 0.08
N LEU A 5 29.57 -11.81 1.12
CA LEU A 5 29.75 -10.95 2.30
C LEU A 5 30.69 -9.76 2.03
N GLN A 6 31.48 -9.78 0.96
CA GLN A 6 32.35 -8.65 0.58
C GLN A 6 31.55 -7.45 0.06
N GLU A 7 30.34 -7.67 -0.44
CA GLU A 7 29.43 -6.61 -0.88
C GLU A 7 28.78 -5.82 0.28
N LEU A 8 28.91 -6.29 1.51
CA LEU A 8 28.32 -5.67 2.70
C LEU A 8 29.34 -4.75 3.39
N ASN A 9 28.86 -3.60 3.87
CA ASN A 9 29.63 -2.81 4.80
C ASN A 9 29.80 -3.54 6.14
N GLU A 10 30.60 -2.99 7.04
CA GLU A 10 30.93 -3.65 8.31
C GLU A 10 29.70 -3.84 9.20
N GLU A 11 28.82 -2.83 9.29
CA GLU A 11 27.60 -2.87 10.11
C GLU A 11 26.59 -3.88 9.56
N GLN A 12 26.38 -3.87 8.26
CA GLN A 12 25.55 -4.87 7.57
C GLN A 12 26.09 -6.28 7.77
N ARG A 13 27.41 -6.46 7.63
CA ARG A 13 28.08 -7.76 7.82
C ARG A 13 27.92 -8.27 9.26
N ARG A 14 28.08 -7.41 10.25
CA ARG A 14 27.86 -7.77 11.67
C ARG A 14 26.42 -8.22 11.91
N ALA A 15 25.44 -7.50 11.34
CA ALA A 15 24.04 -7.90 11.44
C ALA A 15 23.75 -9.25 10.74
N VAL A 16 24.34 -9.48 9.56
CA VAL A 16 24.18 -10.75 8.80
C VAL A 16 24.82 -11.93 9.53
N LEU A 17 25.97 -11.74 10.17
CA LEU A 17 26.72 -12.79 10.86
C LEU A 17 26.34 -12.99 12.33
N CYS A 18 25.33 -12.28 12.83
CA CYS A 18 24.91 -12.37 14.21
C CYS A 18 24.60 -13.82 14.64
N GLU A 19 24.76 -14.10 15.93
CA GLU A 19 24.38 -15.37 16.54
C GLU A 19 22.85 -15.53 16.59
N ASP A 20 22.39 -16.73 16.95
CA ASP A 20 20.98 -17.03 17.16
C ASP A 20 20.39 -16.23 18.34
N GLY A 21 19.09 -16.10 18.37
CA GLY A 21 18.32 -15.32 19.33
C GLY A 21 17.58 -14.15 18.69
N PRO A 22 16.93 -13.30 19.50
CA PRO A 22 16.24 -12.12 19.00
C PRO A 22 17.23 -11.05 18.53
N VAL A 23 16.98 -10.50 17.34
CA VAL A 23 17.81 -9.47 16.71
C VAL A 23 16.92 -8.36 16.20
N LEU A 24 17.27 -7.12 16.51
CA LEU A 24 16.65 -5.91 15.99
C LEU A 24 17.68 -5.13 15.14
N VAL A 25 17.39 -4.96 13.87
CA VAL A 25 18.17 -4.10 12.98
C VAL A 25 17.42 -2.78 12.77
N LEU A 26 17.89 -1.74 13.43
CA LEU A 26 17.41 -0.37 13.24
C LEU A 26 18.09 0.22 12.01
N ALA A 27 17.36 0.38 10.93
CA ALA A 27 17.91 0.69 9.63
C ALA A 27 17.21 1.91 9.02
N GLY A 28 17.94 3.02 8.87
CA GLY A 28 17.37 4.22 8.26
C GLY A 28 16.95 4.06 6.80
N ALA A 29 16.33 5.09 6.25
CA ALA A 29 15.97 5.12 4.83
C ALA A 29 17.21 4.91 3.96
N GLY A 30 17.11 4.05 2.93
CA GLY A 30 18.20 3.82 1.97
C GLY A 30 19.44 3.12 2.52
N SER A 31 19.41 2.55 3.74
CA SER A 31 20.55 1.88 4.37
C SER A 31 20.73 0.40 3.99
N GLY A 32 19.82 -0.15 3.16
CA GLY A 32 19.89 -1.53 2.70
C GLY A 32 19.19 -2.54 3.61
N LYS A 33 18.06 -2.17 4.24
CA LYS A 33 17.20 -3.07 5.05
C LYS A 33 16.98 -4.43 4.41
N THR A 34 16.34 -4.45 3.26
CA THR A 34 16.02 -5.69 2.53
C THR A 34 17.29 -6.44 2.10
N ARG A 35 18.40 -5.72 1.83
CA ARG A 35 19.70 -6.33 1.53
C ARG A 35 20.20 -7.16 2.71
N VAL A 36 20.25 -6.59 3.91
CA VAL A 36 20.71 -7.29 5.12
C VAL A 36 19.84 -8.52 5.39
N LEU A 37 18.53 -8.40 5.26
CA LEU A 37 17.60 -9.51 5.47
C LEU A 37 17.83 -10.62 4.45
N THR A 38 17.96 -10.29 3.16
CA THR A 38 18.23 -11.26 2.09
C THR A 38 19.57 -11.97 2.28
N TYR A 39 20.63 -11.22 2.64
CA TYR A 39 21.96 -11.77 2.89
C TYR A 39 22.00 -12.63 4.17
N ARG A 40 21.23 -12.28 5.22
CA ARG A 40 21.06 -13.14 6.38
C ARG A 40 20.47 -14.49 6.01
N ILE A 41 19.43 -14.51 5.18
CA ILE A 41 18.83 -15.76 4.68
C ILE A 41 19.86 -16.55 3.87
N ALA A 42 20.58 -15.88 2.96
CA ALA A 42 21.62 -16.53 2.15
C ALA A 42 22.73 -17.14 3.00
N TYR A 43 23.15 -16.45 4.07
CA TYR A 43 24.13 -16.94 5.03
C TYR A 43 23.61 -18.16 5.81
N LEU A 44 22.37 -18.13 6.28
CA LEU A 44 21.76 -19.25 7.02
C LEU A 44 21.68 -20.51 6.16
N ILE A 45 21.30 -20.38 4.89
CA ILE A 45 21.17 -21.52 3.96
C ILE A 45 22.55 -21.98 3.46
N GLY A 46 23.39 -21.03 3.07
CA GLY A 46 24.65 -21.30 2.38
C GLY A 46 25.78 -21.75 3.28
N GLU A 47 25.98 -21.07 4.43
CA GLU A 47 27.10 -21.31 5.34
C GLU A 47 26.67 -22.11 6.58
N ARG A 48 25.50 -21.78 7.14
CA ARG A 48 24.99 -22.49 8.32
C ARG A 48 24.25 -23.80 7.97
N ASN A 49 24.07 -24.08 6.69
CA ASN A 49 23.39 -25.26 6.16
C ASN A 49 21.98 -25.47 6.76
N ILE A 50 21.28 -24.37 7.07
CA ILE A 50 19.90 -24.44 7.55
C ILE A 50 18.99 -24.81 6.36
N PRO A 51 18.18 -25.87 6.48
CA PRO A 51 17.26 -26.24 5.40
C PRO A 51 16.27 -25.08 5.11
N PRO A 52 16.05 -24.67 3.85
CA PRO A 52 15.20 -23.54 3.50
C PRO A 52 13.78 -23.65 4.06
N GLY A 53 13.19 -24.85 4.11
CA GLY A 53 11.87 -25.09 4.71
C GLY A 53 11.79 -24.84 6.23
N ARG A 54 12.92 -24.54 6.88
CA ARG A 54 13.03 -24.19 8.31
C ARG A 54 13.15 -22.67 8.51
N ILE A 55 13.10 -21.88 7.42
CA ILE A 55 13.19 -20.42 7.45
C ILE A 55 11.86 -19.82 6.98
N LEU A 56 11.35 -18.86 7.73
CA LEU A 56 10.18 -18.07 7.43
C LEU A 56 10.61 -16.61 7.24
N ALA A 57 10.31 -16.01 6.09
CA ALA A 57 10.52 -14.59 5.84
C ALA A 57 9.20 -13.89 5.56
N MET A 58 8.93 -12.81 6.30
CA MET A 58 7.70 -12.04 6.20
C MET A 58 8.01 -10.60 5.78
N THR A 59 7.21 -10.09 4.84
CA THR A 59 7.29 -8.73 4.33
C THR A 59 5.94 -8.03 4.48
N PHE A 60 5.91 -6.71 4.27
CA PHE A 60 4.68 -5.94 4.34
C PHE A 60 3.86 -6.04 3.03
N THR A 61 4.53 -6.10 1.85
CA THR A 61 3.87 -6.18 0.53
C THR A 61 4.26 -7.45 -0.22
N ASN A 62 3.39 -7.90 -1.12
CA ASN A 62 3.69 -9.04 -1.97
C ASN A 62 4.84 -8.74 -2.93
N LYS A 63 4.92 -7.51 -3.44
CA LYS A 63 6.05 -7.06 -4.26
C LYS A 63 7.38 -7.23 -3.54
N ALA A 64 7.48 -6.78 -2.28
CA ALA A 64 8.70 -6.98 -1.49
C ALA A 64 9.03 -8.46 -1.27
N ALA A 65 8.00 -9.31 -1.09
CA ALA A 65 8.18 -10.75 -0.98
C ALA A 65 8.70 -11.36 -2.30
N ASP A 66 8.15 -10.94 -3.43
CA ASP A 66 8.55 -11.44 -4.76
C ASP A 66 9.96 -10.95 -5.14
N GLU A 67 10.29 -9.69 -4.89
CA GLU A 67 11.66 -9.18 -5.05
C GLU A 67 12.66 -9.91 -4.17
N MET A 68 12.29 -10.23 -2.92
CA MET A 68 13.12 -11.01 -2.02
C MET A 68 13.35 -12.42 -2.55
N LYS A 69 12.31 -13.11 -3.04
CA LYS A 69 12.41 -14.43 -3.65
C LYS A 69 13.35 -14.41 -4.87
N GLU A 70 13.18 -13.41 -5.75
CA GLU A 70 14.00 -13.30 -6.95
C GLU A 70 15.48 -13.10 -6.61
N ARG A 71 15.80 -12.20 -5.67
CA ARG A 71 17.18 -11.99 -5.20
C ARG A 71 17.77 -13.26 -4.57
N LEU A 72 17.00 -13.96 -3.74
CA LEU A 72 17.43 -15.21 -3.13
C LEU A 72 17.64 -16.31 -4.19
N LYS A 73 16.79 -16.37 -5.23
CA LYS A 73 16.96 -17.29 -6.35
C LYS A 73 18.23 -17.01 -7.14
N GLN A 74 18.57 -15.74 -7.38
CA GLN A 74 19.82 -15.36 -8.02
C GLN A 74 21.06 -15.78 -7.19
N MET A 75 20.97 -15.67 -5.86
CA MET A 75 22.09 -16.02 -4.95
C MET A 75 22.24 -17.53 -4.68
N LEU A 76 21.14 -18.25 -4.58
CA LEU A 76 21.09 -19.63 -4.07
C LEU A 76 20.51 -20.65 -5.07
N GLY A 77 20.00 -20.19 -6.21
CA GLY A 77 19.35 -21.03 -7.21
C GLY A 77 18.08 -21.71 -6.68
N GLU A 78 17.82 -22.93 -7.12
CA GLU A 78 16.64 -23.71 -6.74
C GLU A 78 16.62 -24.17 -5.26
N ARG A 79 17.68 -23.93 -4.52
CA ARG A 79 17.75 -24.30 -3.09
C ARG A 79 16.64 -23.65 -2.24
N ILE A 80 16.08 -22.49 -2.67
CA ILE A 80 15.05 -21.77 -1.91
C ILE A 80 13.63 -22.35 -2.07
N LYS A 81 13.40 -23.32 -2.92
CA LYS A 81 12.08 -23.80 -3.34
C LYS A 81 11.14 -24.19 -2.19
N SER A 82 11.66 -24.70 -1.08
CA SER A 82 10.86 -25.08 0.10
C SER A 82 10.71 -23.97 1.15
N MET A 83 11.31 -22.81 0.92
CA MET A 83 11.26 -21.67 1.86
C MET A 83 9.89 -21.00 1.85
N TRP A 84 9.48 -20.50 3.01
CA TRP A 84 8.27 -19.69 3.13
C TRP A 84 8.64 -18.21 3.11
N VAL A 85 8.26 -17.53 2.04
CA VAL A 85 8.42 -16.08 1.86
C VAL A 85 7.08 -15.50 1.44
N GLY A 86 6.57 -14.52 2.17
CA GLY A 86 5.29 -13.90 1.86
C GLY A 86 4.92 -12.77 2.82
N THR A 87 3.73 -12.20 2.65
CA THR A 87 3.15 -11.26 3.61
C THR A 87 2.58 -12.03 4.82
N PHE A 88 2.36 -11.33 5.95
CA PHE A 88 1.68 -11.93 7.11
C PHE A 88 0.37 -12.62 6.71
N HIS A 89 -0.46 -11.92 5.94
CA HIS A 89 -1.75 -12.46 5.49
C HIS A 89 -1.60 -13.70 4.60
N SER A 90 -0.62 -13.72 3.70
CA SER A 90 -0.40 -14.88 2.82
C SER A 90 0.10 -16.11 3.60
N ILE A 91 0.95 -15.89 4.59
CA ILE A 91 1.43 -16.97 5.48
C ILE A 91 0.27 -17.48 6.35
N CYS A 92 -0.53 -16.59 6.94
CA CYS A 92 -1.72 -16.96 7.72
C CYS A 92 -2.75 -17.71 6.86
N ALA A 93 -3.05 -17.21 5.66
CA ALA A 93 -3.96 -17.88 4.74
C ALA A 93 -3.49 -19.30 4.41
N ARG A 94 -2.18 -19.50 4.20
CA ARG A 94 -1.61 -20.83 3.96
C ARG A 94 -1.75 -21.75 5.17
N ILE A 95 -1.48 -21.25 6.38
CA ILE A 95 -1.66 -22.01 7.63
C ILE A 95 -3.14 -22.40 7.80
N LEU A 96 -4.05 -21.43 7.61
CA LEU A 96 -5.48 -21.65 7.77
C LEU A 96 -6.02 -22.66 6.75
N ARG A 97 -5.56 -22.66 5.50
CA ARG A 97 -5.98 -23.66 4.51
C ARG A 97 -5.58 -25.08 4.90
N GLU A 98 -4.45 -25.26 5.58
CA GLU A 98 -4.04 -26.57 6.08
C GLU A 98 -4.89 -27.03 7.29
N HIS A 99 -5.53 -26.10 8.05
CA HIS A 99 -6.19 -26.37 9.32
C HIS A 99 -7.60 -25.79 9.45
N ALA A 100 -8.23 -25.32 8.37
CA ALA A 100 -9.51 -24.62 8.38
C ALA A 100 -10.62 -25.38 9.12
N GLU A 101 -10.67 -26.71 8.94
CA GLU A 101 -11.68 -27.60 9.54
C GLU A 101 -11.69 -27.52 11.09
N ARG A 102 -10.55 -27.23 11.71
CA ARG A 102 -10.44 -27.07 13.18
C ARG A 102 -11.16 -25.82 13.71
N LEU A 103 -11.40 -24.85 12.81
CA LEU A 103 -12.14 -23.61 13.10
C LEU A 103 -13.56 -23.63 12.54
N GLY A 104 -13.99 -24.75 11.90
CA GLY A 104 -15.31 -24.91 11.30
C GLY A 104 -15.47 -24.24 9.94
N TYR A 105 -14.37 -24.05 9.21
CA TYR A 105 -14.36 -23.64 7.80
C TYR A 105 -13.91 -24.82 6.94
N THR A 106 -14.21 -24.75 5.63
CA THR A 106 -13.58 -25.66 4.67
C THR A 106 -12.27 -25.05 4.15
N ARG A 107 -11.44 -25.87 3.48
CA ARG A 107 -10.17 -25.38 2.90
C ARG A 107 -10.37 -24.32 1.83
N ASP A 108 -11.51 -24.34 1.16
CA ASP A 108 -11.85 -23.49 0.02
C ASP A 108 -12.63 -22.22 0.42
N TYR A 109 -12.39 -21.72 1.64
CA TYR A 109 -13.03 -20.49 2.10
C TYR A 109 -12.68 -19.30 1.20
N SER A 110 -13.67 -18.40 1.00
CA SER A 110 -13.49 -17.15 0.28
C SER A 110 -12.78 -16.11 1.14
N ILE A 111 -11.98 -15.22 0.53
CA ILE A 111 -11.41 -14.05 1.20
C ILE A 111 -12.15 -12.82 0.69
N TYR A 112 -12.86 -12.14 1.60
CA TYR A 112 -13.69 -10.98 1.29
C TYR A 112 -12.90 -9.68 1.35
N ASP A 113 -13.10 -8.83 0.34
CA ASP A 113 -12.56 -7.50 0.28
C ASP A 113 -13.43 -6.47 1.05
N GLU A 114 -13.05 -5.19 0.99
CA GLU A 114 -13.74 -4.12 1.71
C GLU A 114 -15.18 -3.91 1.19
N GLU A 115 -15.42 -4.06 -0.12
CA GLU A 115 -16.76 -3.94 -0.71
C GLU A 115 -17.68 -5.10 -0.31
N ASP A 116 -17.15 -6.33 -0.29
CA ASP A 116 -17.87 -7.51 0.15
C ASP A 116 -18.28 -7.36 1.64
N ARG A 117 -17.35 -6.89 2.48
CA ARG A 117 -17.59 -6.57 3.90
C ARG A 117 -18.69 -5.52 4.08
N GLU A 118 -18.58 -4.40 3.36
CA GLU A 118 -19.55 -3.30 3.46
C GLU A 118 -20.95 -3.75 3.06
N ARG A 119 -21.09 -4.59 2.04
CA ARG A 119 -22.38 -5.14 1.61
C ARG A 119 -23.03 -6.02 2.69
N ILE A 120 -22.26 -6.90 3.33
CA ILE A 120 -22.77 -7.73 4.42
C ILE A 120 -23.19 -6.88 5.61
N ILE A 121 -22.31 -5.98 6.05
CA ILE A 121 -22.56 -5.08 7.19
C ILE A 121 -23.80 -4.23 6.94
N LYS A 122 -23.94 -3.65 5.74
CA LYS A 122 -25.11 -2.86 5.36
C LYS A 122 -26.39 -3.67 5.47
N ARG A 123 -26.39 -4.93 4.98
CA ARG A 123 -27.54 -5.82 5.06
C ARG A 123 -27.92 -6.15 6.49
N ILE A 124 -26.96 -6.45 7.36
CA ILE A 124 -27.20 -6.71 8.78
C ILE A 124 -27.78 -5.46 9.46
N ILE A 125 -27.23 -4.27 9.19
CA ILE A 125 -27.74 -3.00 9.74
C ILE A 125 -29.21 -2.77 9.34
N GLU A 126 -29.57 -3.05 8.07
CA GLU A 126 -30.94 -2.91 7.57
C GLU A 126 -31.89 -3.96 8.19
N GLN A 127 -31.46 -5.21 8.36
CA GLN A 127 -32.26 -6.29 8.95
C GLN A 127 -32.50 -6.10 10.45
N GLU A 128 -31.49 -5.63 11.19
CA GLU A 128 -31.57 -5.44 12.65
C GLU A 128 -31.94 -4.02 13.06
N GLU A 129 -32.25 -3.14 12.09
CA GLU A 129 -32.60 -1.74 12.31
C GLU A 129 -31.58 -0.95 13.17
N LEU A 130 -30.25 -1.30 13.01
CA LEU A 130 -29.18 -0.69 13.82
C LEU A 130 -28.90 0.74 13.40
N ARG A 131 -28.51 1.58 14.37
CA ARG A 131 -28.22 3.00 14.14
C ARG A 131 -26.75 3.30 13.93
N ILE A 132 -26.10 2.52 13.06
CA ILE A 132 -24.66 2.64 12.74
C ILE A 132 -24.49 2.88 11.24
N SER A 133 -23.59 3.78 10.87
CA SER A 133 -23.21 3.98 9.46
C SER A 133 -22.38 2.77 8.96
N PRO A 134 -22.71 2.14 7.80
CA PRO A 134 -21.98 0.99 7.28
C PRO A 134 -20.48 1.20 7.14
N GLY A 135 -20.05 2.30 6.51
CA GLY A 135 -18.63 2.61 6.35
C GLY A 135 -17.88 2.89 7.65
N GLN A 136 -18.60 3.40 8.69
CA GLN A 136 -18.01 3.55 10.01
C GLN A 136 -17.91 2.21 10.73
N ALA A 137 -18.92 1.35 10.60
CA ALA A 137 -18.95 0.02 11.19
C ALA A 137 -17.80 -0.85 10.66
N VAL A 138 -17.55 -0.84 9.33
CA VAL A 138 -16.40 -1.56 8.72
C VAL A 138 -15.10 -1.16 9.41
N LYS A 139 -14.85 0.13 9.59
CA LYS A 139 -13.60 0.63 10.21
C LYS A 139 -13.49 0.26 11.68
N VAL A 140 -14.59 0.32 12.42
CA VAL A 140 -14.59 -0.01 13.84
C VAL A 140 -14.39 -1.51 14.04
N ILE A 141 -15.10 -2.37 13.30
CA ILE A 141 -14.93 -3.83 13.38
C ILE A 141 -13.50 -4.22 13.02
N SER A 142 -12.91 -3.60 11.98
CA SER A 142 -11.52 -3.85 11.63
C SER A 142 -10.55 -3.52 12.77
N ARG A 143 -10.72 -2.37 13.42
CA ARG A 143 -9.91 -1.99 14.60
C ARG A 143 -10.07 -2.97 15.76
N LEU A 144 -11.30 -3.42 16.04
CA LEU A 144 -11.56 -4.40 17.07
C LEU A 144 -10.86 -5.73 16.77
N LYS A 145 -10.97 -6.23 15.54
CA LYS A 145 -10.28 -7.44 15.10
C LYS A 145 -8.75 -7.31 15.22
N GLN A 146 -8.18 -6.20 14.74
CA GLN A 146 -6.74 -5.95 14.84
C GLN A 146 -6.25 -5.81 16.28
N GLY A 147 -7.08 -5.27 17.17
CA GLY A 147 -6.83 -5.19 18.61
C GLY A 147 -7.09 -6.49 19.37
N LEU A 148 -7.52 -7.56 18.69
CA LEU A 148 -7.91 -8.86 19.26
C LEU A 148 -9.09 -8.77 20.25
N ILE A 149 -9.99 -7.81 20.03
CA ILE A 149 -11.19 -7.60 20.84
C ILE A 149 -12.35 -8.43 20.26
N SER A 150 -12.95 -9.28 21.09
CA SER A 150 -14.11 -10.10 20.71
C SER A 150 -15.42 -9.30 20.74
N PRO A 151 -16.51 -9.78 20.10
CA PRO A 151 -17.83 -9.13 20.19
C PRO A 151 -18.30 -8.94 21.65
N ASP A 152 -18.04 -9.91 22.53
CA ASP A 152 -18.47 -9.88 23.93
C ASP A 152 -17.72 -8.82 24.77
N GLU A 153 -16.58 -8.34 24.30
CA GLU A 153 -15.78 -7.28 24.93
C GLU A 153 -16.09 -5.89 24.37
N CYS A 154 -17.03 -5.79 23.42
CA CYS A 154 -17.38 -4.51 22.79
C CYS A 154 -18.22 -3.63 23.72
N SER A 155 -17.93 -2.34 23.70
CA SER A 155 -18.78 -1.33 24.34
C SER A 155 -19.91 -0.93 23.38
N GLY A 156 -21.15 -1.14 23.78
CA GLY A 156 -22.36 -0.77 23.03
C GLY A 156 -23.06 -1.96 22.38
N ASP A 157 -24.33 -2.14 22.71
CA ASP A 157 -25.15 -3.31 22.32
C ASP A 157 -25.28 -3.45 20.79
N ASP A 158 -25.52 -2.35 20.08
CA ASP A 158 -25.66 -2.33 18.62
C ASP A 158 -24.38 -2.79 17.91
N LEU A 159 -23.21 -2.33 18.38
CA LEU A 159 -21.91 -2.70 17.78
C LEU A 159 -21.55 -4.16 18.08
N ALA A 160 -21.78 -4.61 19.32
CA ALA A 160 -21.54 -6.00 19.71
C ALA A 160 -22.45 -6.95 18.91
N CYS A 161 -23.74 -6.62 18.77
CA CYS A 161 -24.71 -7.35 17.96
C CYS A 161 -24.26 -7.41 16.49
N LEU A 162 -23.94 -6.28 15.89
CA LEU A 162 -23.47 -6.19 14.50
C LEU A 162 -22.21 -7.03 14.28
N TYR A 163 -21.23 -6.92 15.16
CA TYR A 163 -19.96 -7.65 15.04
C TYR A 163 -20.14 -9.16 15.18
N SER A 164 -21.00 -9.60 16.13
CA SER A 164 -21.35 -11.02 16.28
C SER A 164 -22.00 -11.57 15.01
N LYS A 165 -23.08 -10.91 14.53
CA LYS A 165 -23.80 -11.32 13.32
C LYS A 165 -22.94 -11.28 12.06
N TYR A 166 -22.04 -10.32 11.96
CA TYR A 166 -21.07 -10.25 10.88
C TYR A 166 -20.16 -11.49 10.88
N ASN A 167 -19.62 -11.87 12.02
CA ASN A 167 -18.77 -13.09 12.13
C ASN A 167 -19.56 -14.36 11.85
N GLU A 168 -20.82 -14.45 12.31
CA GLU A 168 -21.71 -15.57 11.99
C GLU A 168 -21.95 -15.69 10.49
N LYS A 169 -22.25 -14.54 9.82
CA LYS A 169 -22.49 -14.53 8.37
C LYS A 169 -21.24 -14.89 7.56
N LEU A 170 -20.06 -14.43 7.97
CA LEU A 170 -18.81 -14.86 7.35
C LEU A 170 -18.62 -16.37 7.46
N LYS A 171 -18.96 -16.95 8.61
CA LYS A 171 -18.83 -18.39 8.83
C LYS A 171 -19.84 -19.20 8.02
N GLU A 172 -21.09 -18.73 7.91
CA GLU A 172 -22.13 -19.32 7.06
C GLU A 172 -21.69 -19.35 5.59
N ASN A 173 -21.15 -18.26 5.10
CA ASN A 173 -20.66 -18.11 3.73
C ASN A 173 -19.31 -18.84 3.49
N ASN A 174 -18.78 -19.54 4.49
CA ASN A 174 -17.44 -20.11 4.45
C ASN A 174 -16.43 -19.07 3.96
N ALA A 175 -16.41 -17.89 4.57
CA ALA A 175 -15.59 -16.75 4.18
C ALA A 175 -14.85 -16.15 5.37
N MET A 176 -13.71 -15.51 5.10
CA MET A 176 -12.92 -14.76 6.05
C MET A 176 -12.59 -13.39 5.43
N ASP A 177 -12.59 -12.33 6.22
CA ASP A 177 -12.00 -11.07 5.78
C ASP A 177 -10.48 -11.03 6.06
N PHE A 178 -9.80 -9.95 5.65
CA PHE A 178 -8.36 -9.81 5.87
C PHE A 178 -7.98 -9.86 7.35
N ASP A 179 -8.77 -9.25 8.22
CA ASP A 179 -8.49 -9.24 9.66
C ASP A 179 -8.69 -10.63 10.26
N ASP A 180 -9.64 -11.42 9.73
CA ASP A 180 -9.88 -12.80 10.16
C ASP A 180 -8.71 -13.73 9.85
N LEU A 181 -7.95 -13.50 8.79
CA LEU A 181 -6.77 -14.30 8.50
C LEU A 181 -5.77 -14.26 9.66
N LEU A 182 -5.59 -13.09 10.26
CA LEU A 182 -4.71 -12.93 11.43
C LEU A 182 -5.38 -13.48 12.69
N MET A 183 -6.61 -13.05 12.99
CA MET A 183 -7.32 -13.47 14.21
C MET A 183 -7.53 -14.98 14.26
N ASN A 184 -7.99 -15.59 13.17
CA ASN A 184 -8.23 -17.03 13.15
C ASN A 184 -6.93 -17.84 13.23
N THR A 185 -5.81 -17.30 12.72
CA THR A 185 -4.49 -17.93 12.96
C THR A 185 -4.12 -17.91 14.44
N ILE A 186 -4.39 -16.81 15.15
CA ILE A 186 -4.15 -16.74 16.61
C ILE A 186 -5.07 -17.70 17.34
N ARG A 187 -6.39 -17.68 17.05
CA ARG A 187 -7.36 -18.61 17.62
C ARG A 187 -6.98 -20.07 17.39
N LEU A 188 -6.49 -20.40 16.19
CA LEU A 188 -5.98 -21.73 15.87
C LEU A 188 -4.81 -22.13 16.75
N PHE A 189 -3.85 -21.22 16.97
CA PHE A 189 -2.68 -21.50 17.81
C PHE A 189 -3.01 -21.59 19.30
N GLU A 190 -3.96 -20.82 19.78
CA GLU A 190 -4.41 -20.83 21.18
C GLU A 190 -5.27 -22.04 21.50
N ASN A 191 -6.26 -22.34 20.65
CA ASN A 191 -7.20 -23.43 20.86
C ASN A 191 -6.62 -24.81 20.48
N HIS A 192 -5.57 -24.84 19.64
CA HIS A 192 -4.93 -26.07 19.18
C HIS A 192 -3.39 -26.00 19.38
N PRO A 193 -2.89 -26.15 20.62
CA PRO A 193 -1.46 -26.05 20.93
C PRO A 193 -0.56 -26.98 20.10
N ALA A 194 -1.07 -28.14 19.71
CA ALA A 194 -0.35 -29.08 18.83
C ALA A 194 -0.07 -28.48 17.45
N VAL A 195 -1.01 -27.70 16.88
CA VAL A 195 -0.80 -27.00 15.61
C VAL A 195 0.24 -25.88 15.77
N ARG A 196 0.13 -25.09 16.83
CA ARG A 196 1.14 -24.07 17.16
C ARG A 196 2.54 -24.68 17.23
N GLU A 197 2.68 -25.80 17.93
CA GLU A 197 3.96 -26.49 18.11
C GLU A 197 4.55 -26.98 16.78
N ILE A 198 3.73 -27.46 15.83
CA ILE A 198 4.18 -27.83 14.48
C ILE A 198 4.94 -26.66 13.83
N TYR A 199 4.34 -25.46 13.80
CA TYR A 199 4.94 -24.30 13.15
C TYR A 199 6.10 -23.71 13.96
N ALA A 200 6.00 -23.68 15.30
CA ALA A 200 7.08 -23.23 16.18
C ALA A 200 8.32 -24.13 16.10
N ARG A 201 8.16 -25.45 15.92
CA ARG A 201 9.27 -26.38 15.66
C ARG A 201 9.77 -26.33 14.23
N ARG A 202 8.86 -26.08 13.25
CA ARG A 202 9.21 -26.01 11.84
C ARG A 202 10.15 -24.86 11.57
N PHE A 203 9.81 -23.64 12.00
CA PHE A 203 10.56 -22.44 11.67
C PHE A 203 11.65 -22.15 12.68
N LEU A 204 12.88 -22.60 12.37
CA LEU A 204 14.07 -22.33 13.21
C LEU A 204 14.44 -20.84 13.21
N HIS A 205 14.25 -20.16 12.07
CA HIS A 205 14.53 -18.74 11.92
C HIS A 205 13.33 -18.03 11.31
N VAL A 206 12.92 -16.95 11.92
CA VAL A 206 11.85 -16.06 11.46
C VAL A 206 12.44 -14.68 11.20
N LEU A 207 12.30 -14.20 9.97
CA LEU A 207 12.82 -12.89 9.55
C LEU A 207 11.66 -12.00 9.12
N VAL A 208 11.67 -10.74 9.55
CA VAL A 208 10.57 -9.80 9.29
C VAL A 208 11.15 -8.49 8.76
N ASP A 209 10.69 -8.06 7.59
CA ASP A 209 10.97 -6.74 7.03
C ASP A 209 9.89 -5.72 7.44
N GLU A 210 10.23 -4.43 7.43
CA GLU A 210 9.33 -3.31 7.78
C GLU A 210 8.60 -3.52 9.12
N TYR A 211 9.32 -3.99 10.14
CA TYR A 211 8.74 -4.40 11.43
C TYR A 211 7.95 -3.29 12.14
N GLN A 212 8.29 -2.02 11.92
CA GLN A 212 7.58 -0.85 12.47
C GLN A 212 6.11 -0.73 11.99
N ASP A 213 5.72 -1.45 10.93
CA ASP A 213 4.35 -1.44 10.41
C ASP A 213 3.50 -2.60 10.92
N THR A 214 4.05 -3.43 11.81
CA THR A 214 3.30 -4.55 12.38
C THR A 214 2.22 -4.08 13.34
N ASN A 215 1.05 -4.74 13.27
CA ASN A 215 -0.03 -4.57 14.24
C ASN A 215 0.06 -5.59 15.37
N ARG A 216 -0.81 -5.47 16.39
CA ARG A 216 -0.81 -6.36 17.54
C ARG A 216 -1.04 -7.83 17.18
N ALA A 217 -1.95 -8.13 16.25
CA ALA A 217 -2.22 -9.50 15.82
C ALA A 217 -0.98 -10.15 15.18
N GLN A 218 -0.29 -9.42 14.31
CA GLN A 218 0.96 -9.87 13.68
C GLN A 218 2.07 -10.11 14.73
N TYR A 219 2.19 -9.22 15.69
CA TYR A 219 3.11 -9.39 16.81
C TYR A 219 2.82 -10.67 17.63
N VAL A 220 1.54 -10.94 17.95
CA VAL A 220 1.15 -12.16 18.69
C VAL A 220 1.47 -13.42 17.87
N ILE A 221 1.21 -13.41 16.56
CA ILE A 221 1.57 -14.53 15.67
C ILE A 221 3.07 -14.80 15.70
N LEU A 222 3.91 -13.76 15.63
CA LEU A 222 5.36 -13.90 15.75
C LEU A 222 5.77 -14.54 17.08
N LYS A 223 5.18 -14.10 18.20
CA LYS A 223 5.43 -14.71 19.52
C LYS A 223 5.09 -16.19 19.55
N HIS A 224 3.98 -16.60 18.94
CA HIS A 224 3.61 -18.02 18.86
C HIS A 224 4.61 -18.83 18.02
N ILE A 225 4.95 -18.34 16.83
CA ILE A 225 5.84 -19.07 15.91
C ILE A 225 7.28 -19.16 16.46
N THR A 226 7.75 -18.13 17.17
CA THR A 226 9.12 -18.08 17.69
C THR A 226 9.24 -18.62 19.12
N SER A 227 8.16 -19.14 19.70
CA SER A 227 8.09 -19.53 21.12
C SER A 227 9.09 -20.62 21.54
N ILE A 228 9.57 -21.43 20.62
CA ILE A 228 10.52 -22.53 20.91
C ILE A 228 11.97 -22.09 20.66
N HIS A 229 12.26 -21.53 19.50
CA HIS A 229 13.64 -21.25 19.07
C HIS A 229 14.09 -19.82 19.35
N ARG A 230 13.16 -18.86 19.53
CA ARG A 230 13.40 -17.43 19.77
C ARG A 230 14.29 -16.74 18.73
N ASN A 231 14.56 -17.36 17.59
CA ASN A 231 15.36 -16.78 16.50
C ASN A 231 14.49 -15.86 15.65
N LEU A 232 14.23 -14.68 16.18
CA LEU A 232 13.45 -13.62 15.51
C LEU A 232 14.39 -12.50 15.08
N PHE A 233 14.56 -12.33 13.77
CA PHE A 233 15.38 -11.30 13.16
C PHE A 233 14.46 -10.26 12.51
N VAL A 234 14.34 -9.09 13.11
CA VAL A 234 13.48 -8.03 12.61
C VAL A 234 14.31 -6.86 12.09
N VAL A 235 13.88 -6.31 10.95
CA VAL A 235 14.47 -5.12 10.34
C VAL A 235 13.39 -4.06 10.22
N GLY A 236 13.70 -2.83 10.62
CA GLY A 236 12.72 -1.76 10.57
C GLY A 236 13.33 -0.36 10.72
N ASP A 237 12.50 0.62 10.42
CA ASP A 237 12.78 2.05 10.57
C ASP A 237 11.59 2.73 11.25
N ASP A 238 11.70 3.03 12.53
CA ASP A 238 10.65 3.72 13.29
C ASP A 238 10.28 5.09 12.68
N ASP A 239 11.22 5.76 12.00
CA ASP A 239 10.95 7.00 11.27
C ASP A 239 10.13 6.78 9.97
N GLN A 240 9.86 5.54 9.56
CA GLN A 240 9.01 5.17 8.43
C GLN A 240 7.70 4.49 8.82
N SER A 241 7.29 4.55 10.11
CA SER A 241 5.99 4.03 10.57
C SER A 241 4.88 5.01 10.18
N ILE A 242 4.09 4.68 9.15
CA ILE A 242 3.07 5.53 8.53
C ILE A 242 1.72 4.82 8.31
N TYR A 243 1.47 3.70 8.98
CA TYR A 243 0.26 2.89 8.80
C TYR A 243 -0.54 2.69 10.09
N SER A 244 -0.53 3.66 11.02
CA SER A 244 -1.35 3.59 12.25
C SER A 244 -2.84 3.50 11.92
N PHE A 245 -3.30 4.15 10.84
CA PHE A 245 -4.68 4.05 10.36
C PHE A 245 -5.09 2.64 9.88
N ARG A 246 -4.09 1.75 9.64
CA ARG A 246 -4.25 0.31 9.37
C ARG A 246 -3.93 -0.55 10.60
N GLY A 247 -3.88 0.04 11.78
CA GLY A 247 -3.62 -0.64 13.04
C GLY A 247 -2.14 -0.93 13.33
N ALA A 248 -1.19 -0.39 12.56
CA ALA A 248 0.23 -0.51 12.87
C ALA A 248 0.55 0.13 14.23
N GLU A 249 1.34 -0.57 15.05
CA GLU A 249 1.74 -0.13 16.37
C GLU A 249 3.25 0.13 16.42
N ILE A 250 3.65 1.39 16.32
CA ILE A 250 5.07 1.77 16.38
C ILE A 250 5.76 1.26 17.66
N ARG A 251 5.00 1.04 18.73
CA ARG A 251 5.52 0.48 20.00
C ARG A 251 6.14 -0.90 19.83
N ASN A 252 5.70 -1.69 18.84
CA ASN A 252 6.30 -3.00 18.59
C ASN A 252 7.80 -2.91 18.31
N ILE A 253 8.27 -1.90 17.59
CA ILE A 253 9.70 -1.68 17.34
C ILE A 253 10.38 -0.89 18.49
N LEU A 254 9.69 0.10 19.06
CA LEU A 254 10.26 0.94 20.12
C LEU A 254 10.47 0.15 21.41
N ASP A 255 9.53 -0.74 21.76
CA ASP A 255 9.51 -1.52 22.98
C ASP A 255 10.08 -2.95 22.80
N PHE A 256 10.66 -3.26 21.63
CA PHE A 256 11.17 -4.60 21.31
C PHE A 256 12.16 -5.13 22.38
N GLU A 257 13.00 -4.27 22.94
CA GLU A 257 13.95 -4.59 24.01
C GLU A 257 13.26 -5.00 25.32
N LYS A 258 12.04 -4.50 25.57
CA LYS A 258 11.26 -4.88 26.76
C LYS A 258 10.70 -6.29 26.63
N ASP A 259 10.29 -6.66 25.40
CA ASP A 259 9.76 -7.99 25.11
C ASP A 259 10.86 -9.04 24.96
N PHE A 260 12.04 -8.64 24.51
CA PHE A 260 13.21 -9.48 24.30
C PHE A 260 14.43 -8.87 25.01
N PRO A 261 14.59 -9.08 26.34
CA PRO A 261 15.69 -8.47 27.11
C PRO A 261 17.09 -8.90 26.66
N ASP A 262 17.19 -10.02 25.96
CA ASP A 262 18.42 -10.59 25.39
C ASP A 262 18.65 -10.19 23.92
N VAL A 263 17.91 -9.19 23.40
CA VAL A 263 18.01 -8.74 22.00
C VAL A 263 19.38 -8.17 21.68
N LYS A 264 19.87 -8.53 20.49
CA LYS A 264 21.04 -7.88 19.87
C LYS A 264 20.59 -6.81 18.92
N ILE A 265 21.07 -5.56 19.10
CA ILE A 265 20.67 -4.43 18.30
C ILE A 265 21.81 -4.02 17.39
N TYR A 266 21.49 -3.88 16.10
CA TYR A 266 22.38 -3.36 15.06
C TYR A 266 21.79 -2.10 14.45
N LYS A 267 22.61 -1.08 14.21
CA LYS A 267 22.19 0.17 13.55
C LYS A 267 22.79 0.23 12.15
N LEU A 268 21.98 0.54 11.15
CA LEU A 268 22.41 0.79 9.77
C LEU A 268 22.16 2.26 9.46
N GLU A 269 23.23 3.06 9.54
CA GLU A 269 23.16 4.53 9.46
C GLU A 269 23.68 5.08 8.13
N ARG A 270 24.41 4.28 7.34
CA ARG A 270 24.91 4.71 6.02
C ARG A 270 23.81 4.61 4.97
N ASN A 271 23.47 5.75 4.39
CA ASN A 271 22.50 5.84 3.29
C ASN A 271 23.21 5.71 1.92
N TYR A 272 22.67 4.86 1.05
CA TYR A 272 23.18 4.60 -0.29
C TYR A 272 22.29 5.15 -1.40
N ARG A 273 21.20 5.82 -1.04
CA ARG A 273 20.17 6.26 -1.98
C ARG A 273 20.31 7.72 -2.37
N SER A 274 20.35 8.58 -1.38
CA SER A 274 20.11 10.02 -1.54
C SER A 274 21.40 10.85 -1.44
N THR A 275 21.41 11.99 -2.10
CA THR A 275 22.45 13.01 -1.94
C THR A 275 22.42 13.64 -0.55
N GLY A 276 23.54 14.29 -0.14
CA GLY A 276 23.72 14.85 1.19
C GLY A 276 22.66 15.89 1.57
N ASN A 277 22.28 16.79 0.64
CA ASN A 277 21.28 17.83 0.91
C ASN A 277 19.89 17.23 1.19
N ILE A 278 19.47 16.20 0.44
CA ILE A 278 18.20 15.51 0.69
C ILE A 278 18.22 14.86 2.07
N LEU A 279 19.32 14.22 2.42
CA LEU A 279 19.48 13.54 3.70
C LEU A 279 19.48 14.51 4.89
N LYS A 280 20.12 15.67 4.77
CA LYS A 280 20.09 16.74 5.78
C LYS A 280 18.66 17.22 6.04
N VAL A 281 17.90 17.50 4.97
CA VAL A 281 16.51 17.93 5.06
C VAL A 281 15.64 16.87 5.76
N ALA A 282 15.78 15.60 5.36
CA ALA A 282 15.05 14.49 5.96
C ALA A 282 15.39 14.31 7.45
N SER A 283 16.68 14.37 7.81
CA SER A 283 17.16 14.22 9.18
C SER A 283 16.69 15.36 10.08
N ASN A 284 16.75 16.61 9.59
CA ASN A 284 16.25 17.76 10.33
C ASN A 284 14.76 17.64 10.65
N LEU A 285 13.95 17.25 9.64
CA LEU A 285 12.52 17.08 9.80
C LEU A 285 12.20 16.05 10.90
N VAL A 286 12.76 14.85 10.79
CA VAL A 286 12.37 13.73 11.67
C VAL A 286 12.93 13.90 13.10
N ALA A 287 13.96 14.73 13.29
CA ALA A 287 14.52 15.04 14.60
C ALA A 287 13.50 15.70 15.56
N HIS A 288 12.42 16.29 15.04
CA HIS A 288 11.35 16.87 15.84
C HIS A 288 10.39 15.85 16.45
N ASN A 289 10.44 14.58 16.02
CA ASN A 289 9.66 13.50 16.62
C ASN A 289 10.30 13.07 17.95
N ARG A 290 9.47 12.89 18.98
CA ARG A 290 9.92 12.49 20.33
C ARG A 290 9.97 10.97 20.49
N GLY A 291 9.02 10.26 19.88
CA GLY A 291 8.92 8.80 19.96
C GLY A 291 9.77 8.12 18.88
N ARG A 292 11.12 8.16 19.02
CA ARG A 292 12.02 7.52 18.04
C ARG A 292 13.25 6.90 18.70
N LYS A 293 13.86 5.93 18.01
CA LYS A 293 15.20 5.39 18.35
C LYS A 293 16.27 6.27 17.71
N GLU A 294 17.25 6.69 18.49
CA GLU A 294 18.34 7.53 17.97
C GLU A 294 19.15 6.80 16.88
N LYS A 295 19.25 7.43 15.72
CA LYS A 295 20.11 7.06 14.59
C LYS A 295 20.51 8.31 13.81
N VAL A 296 21.74 8.32 13.33
CA VAL A 296 22.33 9.45 12.57
C VAL A 296 22.62 8.97 11.16
N LEU A 297 21.78 9.39 10.22
CA LEU A 297 21.99 9.03 8.82
C LEU A 297 23.11 9.85 8.20
N TRP A 298 24.00 9.17 7.47
CA TRP A 298 25.09 9.79 6.74
C TRP A 298 25.26 9.12 5.37
N THR A 299 25.93 9.81 4.44
CA THR A 299 26.18 9.28 3.08
C THR A 299 27.56 9.71 2.59
N ASP A 300 28.17 8.87 1.75
CA ASP A 300 29.39 9.21 1.00
C ASP A 300 29.07 9.90 -0.33
N ALA A 301 27.78 9.98 -0.70
CA ALA A 301 27.39 10.72 -1.89
C ALA A 301 27.67 12.21 -1.71
N SER A 302 27.90 12.92 -2.83
CA SER A 302 28.02 14.37 -2.80
C SER A 302 26.77 15.03 -2.22
N ASP A 303 26.91 16.29 -1.77
CA ASP A 303 25.76 17.06 -1.28
C ASP A 303 24.64 17.16 -2.32
N GLY A 304 24.97 17.14 -3.61
CA GLY A 304 24.00 17.21 -4.70
C GLY A 304 23.41 18.62 -4.90
N GLU A 305 22.37 18.71 -5.72
CA GLU A 305 21.62 19.95 -5.91
C GLU A 305 20.87 20.33 -4.60
N PRO A 306 20.72 21.63 -4.30
CA PRO A 306 19.90 22.07 -3.17
C PRO A 306 18.44 21.59 -3.33
N VAL A 307 17.80 21.25 -2.22
CA VAL A 307 16.35 20.96 -2.20
C VAL A 307 15.61 22.26 -2.50
N MET A 308 14.77 22.25 -3.52
CA MET A 308 14.02 23.43 -3.95
C MET A 308 12.67 23.50 -3.25
N VAL A 309 12.44 24.53 -2.45
CA VAL A 309 11.13 24.84 -1.84
C VAL A 309 10.51 26.00 -2.61
N ILE A 310 9.38 25.74 -3.26
CA ILE A 310 8.77 26.66 -4.22
C ILE A 310 7.39 27.07 -3.76
N GLU A 311 7.21 28.37 -3.56
CA GLU A 311 5.93 28.98 -3.23
C GLU A 311 5.18 29.44 -4.49
N LYS A 312 3.89 29.18 -4.54
CA LYS A 312 2.98 29.70 -5.58
C LYS A 312 1.76 30.39 -4.95
N GLU A 313 1.12 31.25 -5.72
CA GLU A 313 -0.04 32.00 -5.25
C GLU A 313 -1.26 31.09 -5.08
N THR A 314 -1.56 30.32 -6.13
CA THR A 314 -2.73 29.46 -6.19
C THR A 314 -2.38 28.00 -6.47
N GLU A 315 -3.32 27.08 -6.21
CA GLU A 315 -3.25 25.68 -6.59
C GLU A 315 -3.02 25.50 -8.10
N TYR A 316 -3.63 26.36 -8.90
CA TYR A 316 -3.44 26.33 -10.34
C TYR A 316 -2.01 26.68 -10.75
N ASP A 317 -1.42 27.73 -10.17
CA ASP A 317 -0.03 28.12 -10.41
C ASP A 317 0.96 27.05 -9.95
N GLU A 318 0.66 26.39 -8.83
CA GLU A 318 1.44 25.26 -8.32
C GLU A 318 1.43 24.10 -9.33
N SER A 319 0.26 23.71 -9.83
CA SER A 319 0.15 22.62 -10.80
C SER A 319 0.87 22.92 -12.13
N LEU A 320 0.83 24.16 -12.60
CA LEU A 320 1.58 24.60 -13.76
C LEU A 320 3.10 24.53 -13.52
N GLU A 321 3.56 24.87 -12.31
CA GLU A 321 4.97 24.79 -11.96
C GLU A 321 5.44 23.33 -11.87
N VAL A 322 4.61 22.44 -11.30
CA VAL A 322 4.89 21.00 -11.32
C VAL A 322 5.10 20.53 -12.77
N ALA A 323 4.21 20.88 -13.69
CA ALA A 323 4.35 20.49 -15.09
C ALA A 323 5.58 21.08 -15.77
N ARG A 324 6.03 22.31 -15.39
CA ARG A 324 7.29 22.90 -15.89
C ARG A 324 8.52 22.18 -15.34
N ILE A 325 8.50 21.83 -14.06
CA ILE A 325 9.59 21.06 -13.45
C ILE A 325 9.70 19.71 -14.13
N VAL A 326 8.59 18.99 -14.30
CA VAL A 326 8.57 17.71 -15.00
C VAL A 326 9.13 17.83 -16.41
N GLU A 327 8.67 18.82 -17.22
CA GLU A 327 9.15 19.06 -18.59
C GLU A 327 10.69 19.26 -18.62
N ARG A 328 11.22 20.07 -17.72
CA ARG A 328 12.67 20.32 -17.62
C ARG A 328 13.43 19.04 -17.18
N GLU A 329 12.86 18.27 -16.24
CA GLU A 329 13.48 17.04 -15.75
C GLU A 329 13.48 15.91 -16.80
N LEU A 330 12.51 15.88 -17.68
CA LEU A 330 12.45 14.93 -18.81
C LEU A 330 13.60 15.09 -19.81
N GLU A 331 14.26 16.27 -19.87
CA GLU A 331 15.45 16.49 -20.71
C GLU A 331 16.66 15.64 -20.23
N ARG A 332 16.69 15.25 -18.94
CA ARG A 332 17.85 14.60 -18.31
C ARG A 332 17.54 13.36 -17.47
N THR A 333 16.26 12.98 -17.38
CA THR A 333 15.79 11.88 -16.53
C THR A 333 14.70 11.10 -17.23
N PRO A 334 14.78 9.76 -17.27
CA PRO A 334 13.71 8.93 -17.82
C PRO A 334 12.38 9.18 -17.09
N PRO A 335 11.24 9.18 -17.81
CA PRO A 335 9.93 9.48 -17.21
C PRO A 335 9.59 8.61 -15.99
N GLY A 336 9.89 7.32 -16.05
CA GLY A 336 9.65 6.37 -14.94
C GLY A 336 10.47 6.63 -13.67
N GLU A 337 11.52 7.47 -13.75
CA GLU A 337 12.33 7.90 -12.60
C GLU A 337 11.91 9.27 -12.03
N ILE A 338 10.80 9.84 -12.54
CA ILE A 338 10.20 11.08 -12.02
C ILE A 338 8.89 10.75 -11.31
N ALA A 339 8.73 11.22 -10.07
CA ALA A 339 7.51 11.06 -9.30
C ALA A 339 6.98 12.40 -8.78
N VAL A 340 5.67 12.61 -8.93
CA VAL A 340 4.92 13.70 -8.30
C VAL A 340 4.10 13.10 -7.16
N LEU A 341 4.38 13.54 -5.95
CA LEU A 341 3.83 13.00 -4.72
C LEU A 341 2.90 13.99 -4.05
N TYR A 342 1.79 13.50 -3.55
CA TYR A 342 0.80 14.30 -2.84
C TYR A 342 0.21 13.53 -1.65
N ARG A 343 -0.40 14.28 -0.71
CA ARG A 343 -0.98 13.67 0.51
C ARG A 343 -2.32 12.97 0.24
N ALA A 344 -3.13 13.51 -0.65
CA ALA A 344 -4.48 13.01 -0.93
C ALA A 344 -4.77 12.99 -2.44
N ASN A 345 -5.54 12.00 -2.89
CA ASN A 345 -5.81 11.76 -4.31
C ASN A 345 -6.48 12.94 -5.04
N TYR A 346 -7.32 13.73 -4.35
CA TYR A 346 -7.99 14.86 -5.00
C TYR A 346 -7.01 15.92 -5.55
N LEU A 347 -5.78 15.97 -5.01
CA LEU A 347 -4.72 16.87 -5.47
C LEU A 347 -4.18 16.50 -6.86
N SER A 348 -4.38 15.26 -7.31
CA SER A 348 -3.88 14.84 -8.63
C SER A 348 -4.57 15.56 -9.77
N ARG A 349 -5.84 15.93 -9.64
CA ARG A 349 -6.67 16.46 -10.73
C ARG A 349 -6.07 17.69 -11.41
N SER A 350 -5.64 18.69 -10.64
CA SER A 350 -5.04 19.91 -11.19
C SER A 350 -3.69 19.63 -11.85
N ILE A 351 -2.92 18.68 -11.29
CA ILE A 351 -1.63 18.24 -11.82
C ILE A 351 -1.82 17.48 -13.13
N GLU A 352 -2.77 16.56 -13.18
CA GLU A 352 -3.13 15.81 -14.40
C GLU A 352 -3.53 16.74 -15.54
N GLU A 353 -4.34 17.77 -15.24
CA GLU A 353 -4.73 18.77 -16.22
C GLU A 353 -3.52 19.58 -16.74
N ALA A 354 -2.59 19.97 -15.86
CA ALA A 354 -1.40 20.69 -16.23
C ALA A 354 -0.43 19.85 -17.09
N LEU A 355 -0.24 18.58 -16.77
CA LEU A 355 0.59 17.65 -17.55
C LEU A 355 -0.02 17.37 -18.92
N ARG A 356 -1.35 17.18 -18.98
CA ARG A 356 -2.10 16.94 -20.23
C ARG A 356 -1.98 18.12 -21.19
N ARG A 357 -2.05 19.37 -20.70
CA ARG A 357 -1.84 20.59 -21.50
C ARG A 357 -0.44 20.68 -22.13
N LYS A 358 0.55 20.04 -21.51
CA LYS A 358 1.93 19.95 -22.01
C LYS A 358 2.22 18.68 -22.80
N ASN A 359 1.21 17.82 -23.02
CA ASN A 359 1.36 16.50 -23.65
C ASN A 359 2.41 15.60 -22.98
N ILE A 360 2.54 15.70 -21.66
CA ILE A 360 3.45 14.85 -20.88
C ILE A 360 2.72 13.57 -20.48
N PRO A 361 3.19 12.37 -20.90
CA PRO A 361 2.60 11.10 -20.47
C PRO A 361 2.78 10.88 -18.97
N TYR A 362 1.68 10.55 -18.29
CA TYR A 362 1.69 10.25 -16.85
C TYR A 362 0.77 9.07 -16.55
N ARG A 363 1.01 8.44 -15.41
CA ARG A 363 0.08 7.49 -14.80
C ARG A 363 -0.20 7.86 -13.34
N VAL A 364 -1.43 7.65 -12.91
CA VAL A 364 -1.84 7.80 -11.49
C VAL A 364 -1.79 6.43 -10.84
N VAL A 365 -0.93 6.29 -9.82
CA VAL A 365 -0.82 5.09 -9.02
C VAL A 365 -1.78 5.22 -7.83
N GLY A 366 -2.74 4.31 -7.69
CA GLY A 366 -3.77 4.38 -6.65
C GLY A 366 -5.15 4.83 -7.20
N GLY A 367 -5.40 4.68 -8.50
CA GLY A 367 -6.71 4.80 -9.13
C GLY A 367 -7.65 3.64 -8.75
N ILE A 368 -8.68 3.34 -9.54
CA ILE A 368 -9.50 2.14 -9.34
C ILE A 368 -8.60 0.92 -9.60
N ARG A 369 -8.41 0.09 -8.58
CA ARG A 369 -7.56 -1.11 -8.66
C ARG A 369 -8.05 -2.04 -9.75
N PHE A 370 -7.13 -2.65 -10.50
CA PHE A 370 -7.47 -3.57 -11.60
C PHE A 370 -8.46 -4.65 -11.14
N TYR A 371 -8.22 -5.28 -10.00
CA TYR A 371 -9.10 -6.31 -9.46
C TYR A 371 -10.39 -5.77 -8.81
N GLU A 372 -10.51 -4.45 -8.62
CA GLU A 372 -11.74 -3.78 -8.16
C GLU A 372 -12.61 -3.30 -9.33
N ARG A 373 -12.12 -3.39 -10.57
CA ARG A 373 -12.93 -3.09 -11.76
C ARG A 373 -14.11 -4.05 -11.82
N LYS A 374 -15.27 -3.51 -12.18
CA LYS A 374 -16.54 -4.24 -12.16
C LYS A 374 -16.46 -5.57 -12.92
N GLU A 375 -16.00 -5.52 -14.18
CA GLU A 375 -15.88 -6.67 -15.06
C GLU A 375 -14.94 -7.75 -14.52
N ILE A 376 -13.86 -7.33 -13.87
CA ILE A 376 -12.90 -8.25 -13.26
C ILE A 376 -13.53 -8.91 -12.02
N LYS A 377 -14.17 -8.13 -11.13
CA LYS A 377 -14.89 -8.67 -9.97
C LYS A 377 -16.01 -9.62 -10.36
N ASP A 378 -16.71 -9.34 -11.46
CA ASP A 378 -17.77 -10.21 -11.95
C ASP A 378 -17.19 -11.59 -12.32
N VAL A 379 -16.11 -11.65 -13.08
CA VAL A 379 -15.43 -12.91 -13.44
C VAL A 379 -14.85 -13.60 -12.20
N LEU A 380 -14.18 -12.87 -11.31
CA LEU A 380 -13.66 -13.45 -10.07
C LEU A 380 -14.75 -14.02 -9.17
N SER A 381 -15.95 -13.43 -9.15
CA SER A 381 -17.08 -13.96 -8.39
C SER A 381 -17.58 -15.29 -8.96
N TYR A 382 -17.58 -15.48 -10.28
CA TYR A 382 -17.82 -16.79 -10.88
C TYR A 382 -16.76 -17.81 -10.44
N LEU A 383 -15.49 -17.46 -10.51
CA LEU A 383 -14.40 -18.35 -10.05
C LEU A 383 -14.52 -18.69 -8.56
N ARG A 384 -14.97 -17.74 -7.72
CA ARG A 384 -15.21 -17.97 -6.28
C ARG A 384 -16.32 -19.00 -6.07
N ILE A 385 -17.45 -18.90 -6.79
CA ILE A 385 -18.55 -19.86 -6.70
C ILE A 385 -18.14 -21.26 -7.15
N MET A 386 -17.31 -21.37 -8.20
CA MET A 386 -16.79 -22.68 -8.65
C MET A 386 -16.00 -23.41 -7.55
N VAL A 387 -15.38 -22.68 -6.65
CA VAL A 387 -14.55 -23.20 -5.55
C VAL A 387 -15.35 -23.27 -4.23
N ASN A 388 -16.09 -22.22 -3.92
CA ASN A 388 -16.87 -22.09 -2.70
C ASN A 388 -18.34 -21.79 -3.01
N PRO A 389 -19.21 -22.81 -3.19
CA PRO A 389 -20.63 -22.62 -3.46
C PRO A 389 -21.43 -21.93 -2.33
N ARG A 390 -20.82 -21.78 -1.12
CA ARG A 390 -21.44 -21.06 0.01
C ARG A 390 -21.21 -19.56 -0.01
N ASP A 391 -20.48 -19.05 -0.98
CA ASP A 391 -20.19 -17.61 -1.10
C ASP A 391 -21.41 -16.87 -1.66
N ASP A 392 -22.40 -16.59 -0.81
CA ASP A 392 -23.63 -15.89 -1.16
C ASP A 392 -23.38 -14.50 -1.73
N GLU A 393 -22.31 -13.80 -1.32
CA GLU A 393 -21.96 -12.47 -1.86
C GLU A 393 -21.56 -12.54 -3.34
N SER A 394 -20.71 -13.51 -3.67
CA SER A 394 -20.34 -13.78 -5.06
C SER A 394 -21.55 -14.25 -5.87
N MET A 395 -22.43 -15.09 -5.28
CA MET A 395 -23.66 -15.54 -5.92
C MET A 395 -24.59 -14.37 -6.27
N LEU A 396 -24.84 -13.47 -5.32
CA LEU A 396 -25.69 -12.28 -5.53
C LEU A 396 -25.13 -11.34 -6.59
N ARG A 397 -23.81 -11.28 -6.73
CA ARG A 397 -23.16 -10.48 -7.76
C ARG A 397 -23.38 -11.04 -9.17
N ILE A 398 -23.26 -12.34 -9.34
CA ILE A 398 -23.25 -12.98 -10.68
C ILE A 398 -24.63 -13.46 -11.16
N ILE A 399 -25.60 -13.63 -10.28
CA ILE A 399 -26.89 -14.28 -10.60
C ILE A 399 -27.61 -13.63 -11.81
N ASN A 400 -27.48 -12.33 -12.00
CA ASN A 400 -28.03 -11.58 -13.13
C ASN A 400 -26.95 -10.77 -13.90
N THR A 401 -25.72 -11.26 -13.92
CA THR A 401 -24.58 -10.66 -14.62
C THR A 401 -23.88 -11.72 -15.49
N PRO A 402 -23.96 -11.66 -16.84
CA PRO A 402 -24.80 -10.74 -17.65
C PRO A 402 -26.31 -10.90 -17.40
N PRO A 403 -27.17 -9.97 -17.87
CA PRO A 403 -28.61 -10.02 -17.61
C PRO A 403 -29.26 -11.32 -18.08
N ARG A 404 -29.99 -12.00 -17.18
CA ARG A 404 -30.67 -13.28 -17.43
C ARG A 404 -32.19 -13.25 -17.19
N GLY A 405 -32.76 -12.03 -17.03
CA GLY A 405 -34.15 -11.89 -16.69
C GLY A 405 -34.50 -12.24 -15.23
N ILE A 406 -33.50 -12.36 -14.35
CA ILE A 406 -33.70 -12.60 -12.93
C ILE A 406 -33.94 -11.25 -12.24
N GLY A 407 -35.21 -10.91 -12.06
CA GLY A 407 -35.64 -9.67 -11.45
C GLY A 407 -35.65 -9.73 -9.92
N LYS A 408 -35.93 -8.58 -9.28
CA LYS A 408 -35.94 -8.44 -7.81
C LYS A 408 -36.91 -9.42 -7.12
N ALA A 409 -38.08 -9.72 -7.73
CA ALA A 409 -39.06 -10.63 -7.16
C ALA A 409 -38.55 -12.08 -7.17
N THR A 410 -37.91 -12.51 -8.28
CA THR A 410 -37.30 -13.83 -8.41
C THR A 410 -36.16 -14.02 -7.42
N LEU A 411 -35.32 -12.97 -7.28
CA LEU A 411 -34.20 -12.98 -6.32
C LEU A 411 -34.73 -13.06 -4.87
N ARG A 412 -35.77 -12.30 -4.54
CA ARG A 412 -36.40 -12.38 -3.19
C ARG A 412 -36.92 -13.78 -2.90
N ASN A 413 -37.60 -14.41 -3.84
CA ASN A 413 -38.06 -15.78 -3.66
C ASN A 413 -36.90 -16.76 -3.36
N LEU A 414 -35.76 -16.61 -4.06
CA LEU A 414 -34.59 -17.46 -3.81
C LEU A 414 -33.97 -17.17 -2.40
N LEU A 415 -33.93 -15.92 -1.99
CA LEU A 415 -33.48 -15.52 -0.65
C LEU A 415 -34.40 -16.11 0.44
N ASP A 416 -35.70 -16.03 0.27
CA ASP A 416 -36.69 -16.58 1.21
C ASP A 416 -36.52 -18.11 1.36
N ILE A 417 -36.28 -18.83 0.26
CA ILE A 417 -35.99 -20.28 0.29
C ILE A 417 -34.70 -20.57 1.06
N ALA A 418 -33.65 -19.81 0.80
CA ALA A 418 -32.35 -19.99 1.46
C ALA A 418 -32.46 -19.75 2.98
N GLU A 419 -33.18 -18.69 3.39
CA GLU A 419 -33.38 -18.32 4.79
C GLU A 419 -34.27 -19.35 5.53
N GLU A 420 -35.42 -19.73 4.95
CA GLU A 420 -36.33 -20.72 5.54
C GLU A 420 -35.65 -22.09 5.77
N ARG A 421 -34.80 -22.50 4.83
CA ARG A 421 -34.09 -23.78 4.87
C ARG A 421 -32.72 -23.73 5.53
N LYS A 422 -32.23 -22.55 5.82
CA LYS A 422 -30.86 -22.29 6.36
C LYS A 422 -29.75 -22.93 5.49
N ILE A 423 -29.84 -22.71 4.18
CA ILE A 423 -28.91 -23.21 3.16
C ILE A 423 -28.32 -22.04 2.35
N SER A 424 -27.25 -22.32 1.59
CA SER A 424 -26.67 -21.32 0.69
C SER A 424 -27.60 -20.96 -0.46
N LEU A 425 -27.38 -19.81 -1.10
CA LEU A 425 -28.14 -19.46 -2.32
C LEU A 425 -27.88 -20.44 -3.46
N PHE A 426 -26.70 -21.03 -3.52
CA PHE A 426 -26.41 -22.09 -4.49
C PHE A 426 -27.28 -23.32 -4.25
N ASP A 427 -27.36 -23.80 -3.01
CA ASP A 427 -28.22 -24.95 -2.66
C ASP A 427 -29.71 -24.63 -2.84
N ALA A 428 -30.12 -23.38 -2.60
CA ALA A 428 -31.49 -22.92 -2.79
C ALA A 428 -31.96 -23.02 -4.25
N LEU A 429 -31.04 -22.95 -5.22
CA LEU A 429 -31.39 -23.17 -6.65
C LEU A 429 -31.99 -24.56 -6.94
N GLU A 430 -31.71 -25.55 -6.10
CA GLU A 430 -32.30 -26.90 -6.25
C GLU A 430 -33.78 -26.94 -5.90
N PHE A 431 -34.29 -25.97 -5.15
CA PHE A 431 -35.68 -25.91 -4.65
C PHE A 431 -36.55 -24.93 -5.43
N THR A 432 -36.13 -24.53 -6.64
CA THR A 432 -36.88 -23.61 -7.49
C THR A 432 -36.98 -24.16 -8.91
N ASP A 433 -38.21 -24.08 -9.48
CA ASP A 433 -38.50 -24.47 -10.88
C ASP A 433 -38.57 -23.25 -11.81
N ILE A 434 -38.14 -22.08 -11.37
CA ILE A 434 -38.11 -20.86 -12.21
C ILE A 434 -37.11 -21.08 -13.35
N PRO A 435 -37.52 -21.03 -14.62
CA PRO A 435 -36.67 -21.42 -15.77
C PRO A 435 -35.33 -20.66 -15.81
N ALA A 436 -35.33 -19.37 -15.48
CA ALA A 436 -34.11 -18.57 -15.47
C ALA A 436 -33.13 -19.04 -14.37
N LEU A 437 -33.61 -19.42 -13.19
CA LEU A 437 -32.80 -19.95 -12.10
C LEU A 437 -32.29 -21.36 -12.41
N SER A 438 -33.18 -22.22 -13.01
CA SER A 438 -32.78 -23.57 -13.41
C SER A 438 -31.72 -23.56 -14.50
N SER A 439 -31.82 -22.66 -15.50
CA SER A 439 -30.79 -22.49 -16.51
C SER A 439 -29.47 -21.97 -15.90
N PHE A 440 -29.53 -21.03 -14.95
CA PHE A 440 -28.35 -20.52 -14.25
C PHE A 440 -27.68 -21.60 -13.40
N ARG A 441 -28.48 -22.45 -12.72
CA ARG A 441 -27.96 -23.62 -11.99
C ARG A 441 -27.17 -24.55 -12.91
N SER A 442 -27.75 -24.92 -14.06
CA SER A 442 -27.09 -25.79 -15.04
C SER A 442 -25.76 -25.20 -15.51
N LEU A 443 -25.75 -23.90 -15.80
CA LEU A 443 -24.54 -23.18 -16.15
C LEU A 443 -23.46 -23.26 -15.05
N LEU A 444 -23.85 -23.09 -13.79
CA LEU A 444 -22.89 -23.17 -12.67
C LEU A 444 -22.30 -24.57 -12.53
N HIS A 445 -23.09 -25.61 -12.68
CA HIS A 445 -22.60 -26.99 -12.69
C HIS A 445 -21.61 -27.24 -13.83
N GLU A 446 -21.92 -26.80 -15.06
CA GLU A 446 -20.98 -26.87 -16.19
C GLU A 446 -19.67 -26.12 -15.99
N LEU A 447 -19.70 -24.99 -15.26
CA LEU A 447 -18.49 -24.24 -14.93
C LEU A 447 -17.65 -24.97 -13.86
N MET A 448 -18.29 -25.61 -12.88
CA MET A 448 -17.61 -26.36 -11.82
C MET A 448 -16.78 -27.54 -12.33
N ASP A 449 -17.13 -28.09 -13.50
CA ASP A 449 -16.35 -29.15 -14.14
C ASP A 449 -14.98 -28.65 -14.62
N GLU A 450 -14.80 -27.34 -14.82
CA GLU A 450 -13.57 -26.71 -15.34
C GLU A 450 -12.67 -26.09 -14.23
N LYS A 451 -12.92 -26.37 -12.96
CA LYS A 451 -12.26 -25.71 -11.82
C LYS A 451 -10.82 -26.16 -11.53
N GLU A 452 -10.33 -27.19 -12.18
CA GLU A 452 -8.99 -27.75 -11.89
C GLU A 452 -7.84 -26.85 -12.37
N ASP A 453 -8.00 -26.18 -13.53
CA ASP A 453 -7.02 -25.23 -14.05
C ASP A 453 -7.65 -23.83 -14.21
N VAL A 454 -7.05 -22.85 -13.59
CA VAL A 454 -7.55 -21.46 -13.59
C VAL A 454 -7.64 -20.85 -14.99
N ARG A 455 -6.81 -21.29 -15.93
CA ARG A 455 -6.82 -20.81 -17.32
C ARG A 455 -8.05 -21.32 -18.06
N ASP A 456 -8.43 -22.58 -17.83
CA ASP A 456 -9.63 -23.17 -18.42
C ASP A 456 -10.88 -22.62 -17.75
N ALA A 457 -10.85 -22.46 -16.43
CA ALA A 457 -11.92 -21.87 -15.65
C ALA A 457 -12.27 -20.44 -16.11
N VAL A 458 -11.27 -19.55 -16.27
CA VAL A 458 -11.54 -18.17 -16.71
C VAL A 458 -12.08 -18.12 -18.14
N ARG A 459 -11.56 -18.94 -19.03
CA ARG A 459 -12.07 -19.03 -20.42
C ARG A 459 -13.47 -19.59 -20.46
N ALA A 460 -13.77 -20.61 -19.64
CA ALA A 460 -15.13 -21.15 -19.52
C ALA A 460 -16.11 -20.09 -19.00
N VAL A 461 -15.72 -19.31 -17.98
CA VAL A 461 -16.54 -18.19 -17.48
C VAL A 461 -16.81 -17.18 -18.60
N LEU A 462 -15.80 -16.70 -19.30
CA LEU A 462 -15.95 -15.68 -20.34
C LEU A 462 -16.86 -16.13 -21.50
N ASN A 463 -16.74 -17.40 -21.92
CA ASN A 463 -17.46 -17.94 -23.08
C ASN A 463 -18.84 -18.50 -22.70
N LYS A 464 -18.93 -19.41 -21.70
CA LYS A 464 -20.18 -20.12 -21.37
C LYS A 464 -21.21 -19.21 -20.71
N THR A 465 -20.79 -18.17 -19.96
CA THR A 465 -21.73 -17.22 -19.34
C THR A 465 -22.35 -16.24 -20.33
N GLY A 466 -21.76 -16.08 -21.51
CA GLY A 466 -22.13 -15.05 -22.49
C GLY A 466 -21.65 -13.63 -22.09
N TYR A 467 -20.75 -13.51 -21.11
CA TYR A 467 -20.34 -12.20 -20.59
C TYR A 467 -19.57 -11.39 -21.63
N LEU A 468 -18.66 -12.05 -22.38
CA LEU A 468 -17.91 -11.41 -23.44
C LEU A 468 -18.85 -10.92 -24.57
N SER A 469 -19.74 -11.79 -25.07
CA SER A 469 -20.72 -11.42 -26.10
C SER A 469 -21.65 -10.30 -25.66
N TYR A 470 -22.05 -10.27 -24.40
CA TYR A 470 -22.86 -9.18 -23.83
C TYR A 470 -22.14 -7.82 -23.91
N LEU A 471 -20.83 -7.77 -23.64
CA LEU A 471 -20.03 -6.55 -23.75
C LEU A 471 -19.81 -6.14 -25.21
N GLU A 472 -19.55 -7.09 -26.11
CA GLU A 472 -19.37 -6.86 -27.54
C GLU A 472 -20.64 -6.28 -28.22
N GLU A 473 -21.82 -6.85 -27.87
CA GLU A 473 -23.10 -6.41 -28.44
C GLU A 473 -23.52 -5.01 -28.01
N SER A 474 -23.00 -4.51 -26.89
CA SER A 474 -23.36 -3.17 -26.40
C SER A 474 -22.82 -2.04 -27.29
N GLY A 475 -21.69 -2.24 -27.96
CA GLY A 475 -21.04 -1.30 -28.85
C GLY A 475 -20.57 0.02 -28.21
N LYS A 476 -20.57 0.12 -26.88
CA LYS A 476 -20.13 1.31 -26.14
C LYS A 476 -18.62 1.30 -25.96
N GLU A 477 -17.98 2.45 -26.07
CA GLU A 477 -16.54 2.62 -25.83
C GLU A 477 -16.10 2.14 -24.45
N GLU A 478 -16.95 2.33 -23.43
CA GLU A 478 -16.71 1.85 -22.08
C GLU A 478 -16.65 0.33 -22.00
N ASP A 479 -17.48 -0.39 -22.77
CA ASP A 479 -17.52 -1.84 -22.79
C ASP A 479 -16.37 -2.44 -23.61
N LEU A 480 -15.85 -1.73 -24.63
CA LEU A 480 -14.59 -2.09 -25.30
C LEU A 480 -13.41 -2.04 -24.32
N ASN A 481 -13.31 -1.01 -23.49
CA ASN A 481 -12.29 -0.94 -22.45
C ASN A 481 -12.41 -2.07 -21.43
N ARG A 482 -13.64 -2.52 -21.13
CA ARG A 482 -13.86 -3.69 -20.25
C ARG A 482 -13.38 -4.99 -20.89
N ILE A 483 -13.56 -5.15 -22.20
CA ILE A 483 -13.02 -6.30 -22.94
C ILE A 483 -11.49 -6.35 -22.85
N GLU A 484 -10.82 -5.22 -23.09
CA GLU A 484 -9.36 -5.12 -22.93
C GLU A 484 -8.90 -5.49 -21.52
N ASN A 485 -9.65 -5.07 -20.49
CA ASN A 485 -9.36 -5.46 -19.11
C ASN A 485 -9.52 -6.98 -18.86
N LEU A 486 -10.49 -7.62 -19.51
CA LEU A 486 -10.67 -9.07 -19.42
C LEU A 486 -9.56 -9.84 -20.14
N GLU A 487 -9.07 -9.35 -21.27
CA GLU A 487 -7.90 -9.90 -21.98
C GLU A 487 -6.63 -9.76 -21.13
N GLU A 488 -6.47 -8.63 -20.44
CA GLU A 488 -5.38 -8.41 -19.48
C GLU A 488 -5.49 -9.40 -18.29
N LEU A 489 -6.70 -9.69 -17.80
CA LEU A 489 -6.91 -10.69 -16.76
C LEU A 489 -6.43 -12.08 -17.22
N VAL A 490 -6.82 -12.53 -18.41
CA VAL A 490 -6.38 -13.81 -18.95
C VAL A 490 -4.85 -13.86 -19.09
N SER A 491 -4.24 -12.81 -19.62
CA SER A 491 -2.79 -12.70 -19.74
C SER A 491 -2.08 -12.75 -18.38
N SER A 492 -2.63 -12.10 -17.36
CA SER A 492 -2.09 -12.11 -16.00
C SER A 492 -2.18 -13.48 -15.33
N ILE A 493 -3.23 -14.26 -15.63
CA ILE A 493 -3.37 -15.64 -15.16
C ILE A 493 -2.31 -16.54 -15.81
N ASP A 494 -2.11 -16.43 -17.13
CA ASP A 494 -1.08 -17.19 -17.85
C ASP A 494 0.33 -16.89 -17.32
N GLU A 495 0.61 -15.63 -16.97
CA GLU A 495 1.88 -15.22 -16.35
C GLU A 495 2.03 -15.81 -14.94
N TRP A 496 0.97 -15.72 -14.12
CA TRP A 496 0.97 -16.28 -12.76
C TRP A 496 1.27 -17.79 -12.79
N VAL A 497 0.61 -18.55 -13.68
CA VAL A 497 0.86 -20.00 -13.84
C VAL A 497 2.30 -20.26 -14.26
N ARG A 498 2.84 -19.51 -15.24
CA ARG A 498 4.23 -19.65 -15.66
C ARG A 498 5.23 -19.38 -14.54
N ARG A 499 4.95 -18.39 -13.70
CA ARG A 499 5.84 -17.96 -12.61
C ARG A 499 5.78 -18.91 -11.41
N THR A 500 4.60 -19.39 -11.04
CA THR A 500 4.40 -20.20 -9.83
C THR A 500 4.43 -21.70 -10.09
N GLY A 501 4.08 -22.13 -11.29
CA GLY A 501 3.85 -23.53 -11.65
C GLY A 501 2.54 -24.09 -11.05
N GLU A 502 1.71 -23.25 -10.41
CA GLU A 502 0.41 -23.62 -9.85
C GLU A 502 -0.69 -23.32 -10.87
N THR A 503 -1.74 -24.16 -10.90
CA THR A 503 -2.88 -24.00 -11.80
C THR A 503 -4.22 -23.95 -11.08
N SER A 504 -4.26 -24.21 -9.76
CA SER A 504 -5.50 -24.27 -8.97
C SER A 504 -6.21 -22.92 -8.91
N VAL A 505 -7.51 -22.91 -9.18
CA VAL A 505 -8.37 -21.72 -9.03
C VAL A 505 -8.33 -21.19 -7.59
N SER A 506 -8.36 -22.06 -6.58
CA SER A 506 -8.31 -21.70 -5.17
C SER A 506 -7.00 -20.98 -4.80
N SER A 507 -5.87 -21.49 -5.28
CA SER A 507 -4.54 -20.85 -5.07
C SER A 507 -4.47 -19.48 -5.75
N TYR A 508 -4.97 -19.36 -6.97
CA TYR A 508 -5.02 -18.09 -7.69
C TYR A 508 -5.87 -17.04 -6.95
N LEU A 509 -7.12 -17.40 -6.58
CA LEU A 509 -8.02 -16.51 -5.82
C LEU A 509 -7.42 -16.05 -4.50
N SER A 510 -6.74 -16.94 -3.78
CA SER A 510 -6.03 -16.58 -2.55
C SER A 510 -4.91 -15.57 -2.80
N THR A 511 -4.16 -15.78 -3.87
CA THR A 511 -3.06 -14.89 -4.26
C THR A 511 -3.59 -13.49 -4.60
N ILE A 512 -4.56 -13.37 -5.51
CA ILE A 512 -5.06 -12.07 -5.95
C ILE A 512 -5.78 -11.29 -4.87
N SER A 513 -6.47 -11.97 -3.95
CA SER A 513 -7.13 -11.30 -2.81
C SER A 513 -6.12 -10.57 -1.90
N LEU A 514 -4.87 -10.97 -1.93
CA LEU A 514 -3.79 -10.39 -1.12
C LEU A 514 -2.94 -9.35 -1.88
N TYR A 515 -3.13 -9.20 -3.20
CA TYR A 515 -2.38 -8.23 -4.02
C TYR A 515 -2.95 -6.81 -3.88
N THR A 516 -2.02 -5.85 -3.84
CA THR A 516 -2.32 -4.41 -3.90
C THR A 516 -1.78 -3.82 -5.22
N GLU A 517 -2.19 -2.59 -5.59
CA GLU A 517 -1.68 -1.91 -6.79
C GLU A 517 -0.18 -1.66 -6.76
N ILE A 518 0.38 -1.42 -5.56
CA ILE A 518 1.82 -1.23 -5.39
C ILE A 518 2.56 -2.51 -5.81
N ASP A 519 1.94 -3.67 -5.63
CA ASP A 519 2.54 -4.96 -6.00
C ASP A 519 2.69 -5.14 -7.52
N ARG A 520 1.92 -4.40 -8.32
CA ARG A 520 1.97 -4.41 -9.80
C ARG A 520 2.74 -3.25 -10.42
N TRP A 521 3.21 -2.30 -9.59
CA TRP A 521 3.92 -1.15 -10.10
C TRP A 521 5.26 -1.56 -10.72
N ASP A 522 5.48 -1.16 -11.96
CA ASP A 522 6.76 -1.24 -12.66
C ASP A 522 7.23 0.16 -13.09
N LYS A 523 8.49 0.30 -13.46
CA LYS A 523 9.03 1.56 -14.01
C LYS A 523 8.66 1.66 -15.48
N SER A 524 7.56 2.36 -15.77
CA SER A 524 7.11 2.62 -17.15
C SER A 524 7.78 3.86 -17.76
N GLU A 525 7.54 4.08 -19.05
CA GLU A 525 7.94 5.31 -19.76
C GLU A 525 7.01 6.50 -19.47
N MET A 526 6.39 6.55 -18.31
CA MET A 526 5.45 7.60 -17.88
C MET A 526 5.87 8.18 -16.55
N VAL A 527 5.55 9.46 -16.33
CA VAL A 527 5.73 10.14 -15.05
C VAL A 527 4.76 9.57 -14.02
N ASN A 528 5.23 9.31 -12.81
CA ASN A 528 4.43 8.69 -11.76
C ASN A 528 3.74 9.76 -10.89
N LEU A 529 2.43 9.70 -10.77
CA LEU A 529 1.63 10.48 -9.83
C LEU A 529 1.10 9.54 -8.75
N MET A 530 1.39 9.81 -7.47
CA MET A 530 0.96 8.92 -6.38
C MET A 530 0.87 9.63 -5.03
N THR A 531 0.13 9.03 -4.11
CA THR A 531 0.11 9.52 -2.74
C THR A 531 1.43 9.21 -2.03
N LEU A 532 1.79 10.02 -1.03
CA LEU A 532 2.96 9.79 -0.17
C LEU A 532 2.96 8.37 0.43
N HIS A 533 1.79 7.84 0.83
CA HIS A 533 1.67 6.48 1.37
C HIS A 533 2.07 5.39 0.35
N ASN A 534 1.70 5.58 -0.91
CA ASN A 534 1.98 4.62 -1.97
C ASN A 534 3.46 4.61 -2.41
N THR A 535 4.26 5.56 -1.95
CA THR A 535 5.69 5.65 -2.29
C THR A 535 6.59 4.75 -1.43
N LYS A 536 6.06 4.18 -0.35
CA LYS A 536 6.85 3.33 0.54
C LYS A 536 7.40 2.12 -0.20
N GLY A 537 8.70 1.87 -0.05
CA GLY A 537 9.42 0.83 -0.81
C GLY A 537 9.92 1.26 -2.19
N LEU A 538 9.43 2.39 -2.74
CA LEU A 538 9.84 2.90 -4.04
C LEU A 538 10.97 3.95 -3.91
N GLU A 539 11.61 4.27 -5.05
CA GLU A 539 12.65 5.31 -5.12
C GLU A 539 12.80 5.85 -6.54
N PHE A 540 13.05 7.15 -6.66
CA PHE A 540 13.08 7.87 -7.92
C PHE A 540 14.29 8.81 -8.00
N GLU A 541 14.79 9.09 -9.20
CA GLU A 541 15.85 10.10 -9.36
C GLU A 541 15.37 11.51 -9.01
N VAL A 542 14.12 11.81 -9.38
CA VAL A 542 13.47 13.10 -9.13
C VAL A 542 12.15 12.91 -8.41
N VAL A 543 12.00 13.62 -7.31
CA VAL A 543 10.75 13.65 -6.54
C VAL A 543 10.25 15.08 -6.44
N ILE A 544 8.97 15.27 -6.70
CA ILE A 544 8.24 16.53 -6.59
C ILE A 544 7.13 16.30 -5.57
N ILE A 545 7.19 16.96 -4.41
CA ILE A 545 6.14 16.87 -3.37
C ILE A 545 5.32 18.14 -3.44
N THR A 546 4.01 18.02 -3.64
CA THR A 546 3.09 19.13 -3.84
C THR A 546 1.99 19.16 -2.78
N GLY A 547 1.37 20.33 -2.54
CA GLY A 547 0.36 20.51 -1.51
C GLY A 547 0.93 20.47 -0.10
N VAL A 548 2.16 20.99 0.10
CA VAL A 548 2.84 21.01 1.42
C VAL A 548 2.33 22.19 2.26
N GLU A 549 1.09 22.03 2.74
CA GLU A 549 0.32 23.08 3.44
C GLU A 549 -0.33 22.53 4.70
N ASP A 550 -0.42 23.34 5.77
CA ASP A 550 -1.15 22.95 6.99
C ASP A 550 -2.62 22.65 6.65
N GLY A 551 -3.15 21.55 7.20
CA GLY A 551 -4.48 21.03 6.88
C GLY A 551 -4.49 20.00 5.73
N ILE A 552 -3.40 19.95 4.93
CA ILE A 552 -3.16 18.94 3.89
C ILE A 552 -2.00 18.03 4.29
N LEU A 553 -0.82 18.59 4.53
CA LEU A 553 0.36 17.90 5.05
C LEU A 553 1.07 18.81 6.09
N PRO A 554 0.82 18.64 7.39
CA PRO A 554 0.00 17.58 8.03
C PRO A 554 -1.49 17.69 7.73
N HIS A 555 -2.17 16.54 7.65
CA HIS A 555 -3.60 16.49 7.37
C HIS A 555 -4.42 16.96 8.59
N ARG A 556 -5.48 17.75 8.34
CA ARG A 556 -6.33 18.35 9.39
C ARG A 556 -6.81 17.32 10.43
N ARG A 557 -7.36 16.21 9.95
CA ARG A 557 -7.86 15.16 10.84
C ARG A 557 -6.76 14.55 11.71
N SER A 558 -5.55 14.35 11.15
CA SER A 558 -4.41 13.82 11.91
C SER A 558 -3.97 14.77 13.01
N LEU A 559 -4.05 16.09 12.78
CA LEU A 559 -3.78 17.11 13.80
C LEU A 559 -4.85 17.08 14.91
N GLU A 560 -6.13 16.94 14.56
CA GLU A 560 -7.24 16.83 15.50
C GLU A 560 -7.14 15.56 16.38
N GLU A 561 -6.61 14.48 15.81
CA GLU A 561 -6.36 13.19 16.50
C GLU A 561 -5.02 13.16 17.26
N GLY A 562 -4.19 14.20 17.19
CA GLY A 562 -2.87 14.27 17.85
C GLY A 562 -1.78 13.44 17.14
N ASN A 563 -1.96 13.08 15.87
CA ASN A 563 -1.07 12.20 15.09
C ASN A 563 -0.06 13.00 14.22
N GLU A 564 0.38 14.18 14.69
CA GLU A 564 1.33 15.04 13.93
C GLU A 564 2.66 14.33 13.63
N GLU A 565 3.17 13.53 14.56
CA GLU A 565 4.43 12.79 14.36
C GLU A 565 4.35 11.77 13.21
N GLU A 566 3.18 11.16 12.98
CA GLU A 566 2.98 10.25 11.85
C GLU A 566 2.95 11.01 10.51
N GLU A 567 2.30 12.18 10.45
CA GLU A 567 2.31 13.03 9.26
C GLU A 567 3.75 13.53 8.96
N ARG A 568 4.55 13.80 10.00
CA ARG A 568 5.97 14.14 9.84
C ARG A 568 6.77 12.96 9.28
N ARG A 569 6.53 11.74 9.77
CA ARG A 569 7.11 10.53 9.18
C ARG A 569 6.66 10.31 7.74
N LEU A 570 5.42 10.62 7.42
CA LEU A 570 4.91 10.51 6.04
C LEU A 570 5.65 11.47 5.11
N PHE A 571 5.88 12.71 5.54
CA PHE A 571 6.67 13.67 4.78
C PHE A 571 8.14 13.22 4.66
N TYR A 572 8.72 12.71 5.75
CA TYR A 572 10.05 12.09 5.74
C TYR A 572 10.15 10.93 4.74
N VAL A 573 9.15 10.06 4.68
CA VAL A 573 9.08 8.99 3.68
C VAL A 573 9.11 9.58 2.28
N GLY A 574 8.31 10.60 1.97
CA GLY A 574 8.29 11.25 0.67
C GLY A 574 9.66 11.84 0.28
N ILE A 575 10.28 12.59 1.18
CA ILE A 575 11.62 13.19 0.98
C ILE A 575 12.66 12.10 0.68
N THR A 576 12.67 11.03 1.46
CA THR A 576 13.63 9.93 1.33
C THR A 576 13.38 9.00 0.12
N ARG A 577 12.37 9.28 -0.70
CA ARG A 577 12.20 8.61 -2.02
C ARG A 577 13.11 9.19 -3.08
N ALA A 578 13.59 10.42 -2.90
CA ALA A 578 14.45 11.10 -3.85
C ALA A 578 15.90 10.59 -3.78
N LYS A 579 16.46 10.27 -4.96
CA LYS A 579 17.89 9.92 -5.12
C LYS A 579 18.75 11.16 -5.36
N LYS A 580 18.38 11.98 -6.35
CA LYS A 580 19.22 13.07 -6.85
C LYS A 580 18.63 14.46 -6.64
N ARG A 581 17.33 14.65 -6.87
CA ARG A 581 16.68 15.96 -6.85
C ARG A 581 15.33 15.91 -6.15
N LEU A 582 15.09 16.92 -5.34
CA LEU A 582 13.86 17.07 -4.58
C LEU A 582 13.30 18.48 -4.74
N TYR A 583 12.02 18.54 -5.12
CA TYR A 583 11.21 19.74 -5.20
C TYR A 583 10.07 19.64 -4.22
N ILE A 584 9.82 20.69 -3.44
CA ILE A 584 8.72 20.80 -2.48
C ILE A 584 7.92 22.02 -2.85
N LEU A 585 6.62 21.85 -3.12
CA LEU A 585 5.76 22.94 -3.55
C LEU A 585 4.59 23.14 -2.59
N TYR A 586 4.18 24.39 -2.45
CA TYR A 586 2.98 24.78 -1.73
C TYR A 586 2.34 26.01 -2.35
N SER A 587 1.03 26.21 -2.13
CA SER A 587 0.31 27.40 -2.54
C SER A 587 -0.14 28.21 -1.32
N ARG A 588 -0.22 29.55 -1.48
CA ARG A 588 -0.73 30.46 -0.44
C ARG A 588 -2.25 30.44 -0.31
N ALA A 589 -2.93 30.29 -1.43
CA ALA A 589 -4.38 30.35 -1.53
C ALA A 589 -4.93 29.05 -2.11
N ARG A 590 -5.09 28.06 -1.23
CA ARG A 590 -5.90 26.86 -1.49
C ARG A 590 -7.06 26.87 -0.52
N GLY A 591 -8.31 26.73 -1.01
CA GLY A 591 -9.52 26.97 -0.25
C GLY A 591 -9.70 26.22 1.08
N THR A 592 -8.91 25.18 1.34
CA THR A 592 -8.95 24.36 2.58
C THR A 592 -7.67 24.40 3.39
N SER A 593 -6.61 25.06 2.90
CA SER A 593 -5.31 25.13 3.59
C SER A 593 -5.27 26.28 4.60
N TRP A 594 -4.43 26.11 5.63
CA TRP A 594 -4.18 27.11 6.66
C TRP A 594 -2.86 27.86 6.45
N GLY A 595 -2.34 27.82 5.22
CA GLY A 595 -1.05 28.39 4.84
C GLY A 595 0.05 27.34 4.68
N PRO A 596 1.33 27.76 4.56
CA PRO A 596 2.45 26.85 4.37
C PRO A 596 2.54 25.86 5.53
N SER A 597 2.94 24.63 5.22
CA SER A 597 3.10 23.58 6.22
C SER A 597 4.10 23.98 7.30
N ARG A 598 3.74 23.74 8.57
CA ARG A 598 4.67 23.89 9.71
C ARG A 598 5.96 23.08 9.54
N PHE A 599 5.91 21.97 8.80
CA PHE A 599 7.05 21.13 8.50
C PHE A 599 8.11 21.83 7.67
N LEU A 600 7.77 22.87 6.91
CA LEU A 600 8.74 23.68 6.18
C LEU A 600 9.69 24.46 7.10
N GLY A 601 9.26 24.77 8.32
CA GLY A 601 10.12 25.33 9.35
C GLY A 601 11.10 24.33 9.98
N GLU A 602 10.78 23.04 9.89
CA GLU A 602 11.52 21.95 10.54
C GLU A 602 12.61 21.33 9.63
N ILE A 603 12.53 21.50 8.31
CA ILE A 603 13.52 20.95 7.35
C ILE A 603 14.89 21.64 7.40
N GLY A 604 15.01 22.77 8.10
CA GLY A 604 16.24 23.56 8.15
C GLY A 604 16.46 24.41 6.90
N ARG A 605 17.57 25.15 6.89
CA ARG A 605 17.95 26.02 5.75
C ARG A 605 19.20 25.53 5.00
N GLU A 606 20.00 24.69 5.61
CA GLU A 606 21.21 24.17 5.00
C GLU A 606 20.86 23.17 3.89
N GLY A 607 21.38 23.39 2.69
CA GLY A 607 21.07 22.57 1.51
C GLY A 607 19.68 22.80 0.92
N VAL A 608 18.97 23.85 1.34
CA VAL A 608 17.63 24.22 0.85
C VAL A 608 17.70 25.57 0.15
N LYS A 609 17.01 25.68 -0.98
CA LYS A 609 16.80 26.93 -1.70
C LYS A 609 15.32 27.25 -1.78
N PHE A 610 14.90 28.31 -1.08
CA PHE A 610 13.55 28.82 -1.14
C PHE A 610 13.37 29.72 -2.37
N VAL A 611 12.32 29.45 -3.14
CA VAL A 611 11.93 30.23 -4.31
C VAL A 611 10.50 30.71 -4.06
N GLY A 612 10.36 31.95 -3.62
CA GLY A 612 9.07 32.55 -3.38
C GLY A 612 8.47 33.13 -4.65
N SER A 613 7.14 33.28 -4.66
CA SER A 613 6.45 34.09 -5.65
C SER A 613 6.89 35.53 -5.52
N PRO A 614 7.09 36.24 -6.63
CA PRO A 614 7.36 37.67 -6.56
C PRO A 614 6.11 38.38 -5.99
N GLU A 615 6.29 39.03 -4.83
CA GLU A 615 5.23 39.74 -4.15
C GLU A 615 5.36 41.24 -4.34
N ARG A 616 4.22 41.91 -4.34
CA ARG A 616 4.18 43.37 -4.23
C ARG A 616 4.74 43.77 -2.85
N GLY A 617 5.73 44.66 -2.88
CA GLY A 617 6.48 45.10 -1.69
C GLY A 617 7.76 44.29 -1.40
N ARG A 618 8.02 43.20 -2.11
CA ARG A 618 9.27 42.44 -1.92
C ARG A 618 10.46 43.13 -2.53
N ARG A 619 11.61 43.14 -1.83
CA ARG A 619 12.86 43.69 -2.32
C ARG A 619 13.50 42.70 -3.29
N VAL A 620 14.07 43.24 -4.36
CA VAL A 620 14.81 42.47 -5.39
C VAL A 620 16.10 43.20 -5.71
N PHE A 621 17.12 42.43 -6.06
CA PHE A 621 18.36 42.95 -6.59
C PHE A 621 18.51 42.53 -8.07
N HIS A 622 18.80 43.48 -8.91
CA HIS A 622 19.14 43.24 -10.30
C HIS A 622 20.61 43.68 -10.55
N PRO A 623 21.47 42.84 -11.16
CA PRO A 623 22.91 43.15 -11.31
C PRO A 623 23.20 44.46 -12.00
N TYR A 624 22.31 44.92 -12.89
CA TYR A 624 22.47 46.15 -13.65
C TYR A 624 21.72 47.36 -13.05
N TYR A 625 20.58 47.13 -12.39
CA TYR A 625 19.71 48.21 -11.90
C TYR A 625 19.76 48.41 -10.40
N GLY A 626 20.47 47.55 -9.68
CA GLY A 626 20.58 47.61 -8.23
C GLY A 626 19.33 47.05 -7.51
N GLU A 627 19.11 47.54 -6.30
CA GLU A 627 17.95 47.16 -5.49
C GLU A 627 16.68 47.85 -5.96
N GLY A 628 15.59 47.14 -5.89
CA GLY A 628 14.25 47.64 -6.19
C GLY A 628 13.15 46.94 -5.41
N ILE A 629 11.95 47.44 -5.46
CA ILE A 629 10.77 46.90 -4.78
C ILE A 629 9.78 46.49 -5.86
N VAL A 630 9.24 45.28 -5.73
CA VAL A 630 8.15 44.78 -6.60
C VAL A 630 6.88 45.59 -6.32
N ILE A 631 6.37 46.34 -7.30
CA ILE A 631 5.16 47.16 -7.17
C ILE A 631 3.98 46.60 -7.94
N GLY A 632 4.19 45.62 -8.81
CA GLY A 632 3.14 44.93 -9.58
C GLY A 632 3.53 43.50 -9.90
N VAL A 633 2.54 42.62 -9.87
CA VAL A 633 2.67 41.19 -10.19
C VAL A 633 1.57 40.84 -11.17
N GLU A 634 1.92 40.27 -12.32
CA GLU A 634 1.03 39.89 -13.41
C GLU A 634 1.31 38.44 -13.85
N ASP A 635 0.35 37.83 -14.54
CA ASP A 635 0.46 36.45 -15.07
C ASP A 635 0.88 35.41 -14.01
N GLY A 636 0.28 35.43 -12.79
CA GLY A 636 0.62 34.49 -11.71
C GLY A 636 2.06 34.54 -11.25
N GLY A 637 2.66 35.74 -11.18
CA GLY A 637 4.04 35.93 -10.77
C GLY A 637 5.08 35.80 -11.88
N ARG A 638 4.68 35.49 -13.09
CA ARG A 638 5.59 35.34 -14.23
C ARG A 638 6.15 36.69 -14.72
N LYS A 639 5.36 37.77 -14.58
CA LYS A 639 5.77 39.12 -14.88
C LYS A 639 5.67 39.96 -13.64
N ILE A 640 6.73 40.73 -13.35
CA ILE A 640 6.75 41.69 -12.26
C ILE A 640 7.13 43.07 -12.75
N THR A 641 6.57 44.08 -12.09
CA THR A 641 7.00 45.45 -12.24
C THR A 641 7.81 45.82 -10.99
N VAL A 642 9.04 46.20 -11.19
CA VAL A 642 9.98 46.59 -10.10
C VAL A 642 10.18 48.09 -10.15
N ASP A 643 10.08 48.75 -9.01
CA ASP A 643 10.44 50.14 -8.80
C ASP A 643 11.85 50.20 -8.24
N PHE A 644 12.75 50.83 -8.94
CA PHE A 644 14.14 51.09 -8.54
C PHE A 644 14.34 52.49 -7.97
N GLY A 645 13.25 53.15 -7.58
CA GLY A 645 13.27 54.50 -6.97
C GLY A 645 13.27 55.63 -8.00
N THR A 646 13.98 55.52 -9.08
CA THR A 646 14.07 56.55 -10.16
C THR A 646 13.29 56.16 -11.42
N PHE A 647 12.97 54.89 -11.58
CA PHE A 647 12.21 54.34 -12.70
C PHE A 647 11.58 53.01 -12.33
N THR A 648 10.56 52.60 -13.07
CA THR A 648 9.96 51.28 -12.95
C THR A 648 10.25 50.46 -14.20
N LYS A 649 10.40 49.14 -14.04
CA LYS A 649 10.67 48.23 -15.13
C LYS A 649 9.93 46.92 -14.98
N LYS A 650 9.36 46.38 -16.08
CA LYS A 650 8.75 45.04 -16.09
C LYS A 650 9.78 44.00 -16.46
N PHE A 651 9.74 42.89 -15.76
CA PHE A 651 10.56 41.72 -15.99
C PHE A 651 9.71 40.45 -16.15
N ILE A 652 10.18 39.54 -16.98
CA ILE A 652 9.76 38.15 -16.93
C ILE A 652 10.69 37.45 -15.93
N VAL A 653 10.16 36.98 -14.81
CA VAL A 653 10.93 36.50 -13.65
C VAL A 653 11.93 35.42 -14.04
N ASP A 654 11.48 34.46 -14.85
CA ASP A 654 12.29 33.32 -15.29
C ASP A 654 13.43 33.66 -16.26
N LEU A 655 13.40 34.87 -16.88
CA LEU A 655 14.38 35.32 -17.86
C LEU A 655 15.27 36.47 -17.33
N ALA A 656 14.88 37.09 -16.24
CA ALA A 656 15.60 38.23 -15.69
C ALA A 656 16.55 37.76 -14.58
N PRO A 657 17.79 38.33 -14.52
CA PRO A 657 18.75 37.99 -13.47
C PRO A 657 18.38 38.68 -12.14
N LEU A 658 17.20 38.40 -11.62
CA LEU A 658 16.67 38.97 -10.39
C LEU A 658 16.97 38.04 -9.21
N LYS A 659 17.54 38.63 -8.12
CA LYS A 659 17.67 37.97 -6.83
C LYS A 659 16.65 38.60 -5.88
N PHE A 660 15.68 37.79 -5.41
CA PHE A 660 14.76 38.23 -4.36
C PHE A 660 15.51 38.30 -3.01
N LEU A 661 15.38 39.42 -2.31
CA LEU A 661 16.01 39.65 -1.03
C LEU A 661 15.04 39.33 0.10
N ASP A 662 15.45 38.54 1.09
CA ASP A 662 14.67 38.28 2.28
C ASP A 662 14.79 39.49 3.27
N ASN A 663 13.76 39.69 4.12
CA ASN A 663 13.69 40.80 5.10
C ASN A 663 14.76 40.71 6.22
N GLY A 664 15.92 40.14 5.97
CA GLY A 664 17.01 39.96 6.92
C GLY A 664 18.42 40.00 6.32
N ASP A 665 18.55 40.18 5.00
CA ASP A 665 19.86 40.35 4.36
C ASP A 665 20.30 41.81 4.50
N TYR A 666 21.05 42.14 5.61
CA TYR A 666 21.90 43.29 5.79
C TYR A 666 23.37 42.87 5.67
#